data_e0a854ef9259f6ed3335ace4eb692b6e
#
_entry.id   e0a854ef9259f6ed3335ace4eb692b6e
#
_cell.length_a   1.000
_cell.length_b   1.000
_cell.length_c   1.000
_cell.angle_alpha   90.00
_cell.angle_beta   90.00
_cell.angle_gamma   90.00
#
_symmetry.space_group_name_H-M   'P 1'
#
loop_
_entity.id
_entity.type
_entity.pdbx_description
1 polymer ?
#
loop_
_entity_poly.entity_id
_entity_poly.type
_entity_poly.pdbx_seq_one_letter_code
_entity_poly.pdbx_strand_id
1 'polypeptide(L)'
;MKSIGLLGCLWFCLASLPAFATEGEVGTRDQQAIRLLLARCAGCHGEDEQQGNLRLDSRDSLESGGDSGPLLPLKDPSQHPLIQRITADDPDLRMPPEGEPLSTVEVDLLRQWLFDAAPWDPSLDRKWLQQEFLPGKEHWAWKPLNRPTVPPADPWQWSNHPIDRFIAGGMQTEAAEPMPQASLQVLARRMSADILGLPLDFEQLPMEDLNRQEEDLWLDRQVDAMLASPRAAERWARHWLDVVRFAESDGFETNQPRPNAYRYRDYVLEALRHDLPYDQFVRDQIAGDQYGQDAATGFLVGGPWDRVKSPDPVLTANQRADELHDMVSTTGSVFLGITIGCARCHDHKFDPVSQRDYYAIKACLSGVQHGERQLPQETAAGLKQPSELSEPPEKIARTLEQSIASRTPTTPRSSLRLLDDTASNMNSLLPGSAVASHADGVKWGQKQQDPVRYGIVNLGQSYTWWNAPAETDVATWQLVAQDGIDGQGESPDAKSIRLRIWVSWGAGWPTHAPDASYWIDSDGNLATLDDQTALATVDQRYPATGLEGIEIPSESRWSGLKDLGIHSVTEQAILLLRSGAQRSPVTADMVVIEREPDRGTASQMPPLSSPVDPECNIERIDAAGVTSLRMTIEATNGAEPCIDEVECYSPEGLNIASMAKLSSSGDFPGNAFHKLEHLTDGIRGNARSWISNQAGKGWVQLDFPSPVEIAWIRWSRDGEDRPVYRDRLATAYRWEAKFDSVEWRLVSSHRTRMPLQLAASEGTARDWVPPRLAETFRSQWLTDWRRWQAARAASRGVPTGPMAYAGRLGTPEPVSRLHRGDPMQPREAVSPAGIATIGKNWALPFESADAQRRTQLAQWIASPENPLTARVLVNRLWLHHFGRGLVGSPSDFGTQAGVPSHPE
;
A
#
# COMPACT_ATOMS: atom_id res chain seq x y z
N MET A 1 19.32 -32.07 30.65
CA MET A 1 19.97 -33.38 30.56
C MET A 1 19.82 -33.96 29.19
N LYS A 2 20.97 -34.24 28.59
CA LYS A 2 21.24 -35.03 27.37
C LYS A 2 20.80 -34.43 26.02
N SER A 3 21.77 -33.77 25.44
CA SER A 3 22.08 -33.61 24.03
C SER A 3 21.98 -34.92 23.22
N ILE A 4 21.31 -34.85 22.06
CA ILE A 4 21.53 -35.82 20.97
C ILE A 4 21.91 -35.01 19.74
N GLY A 5 23.09 -35.33 19.28
CA GLY A 5 23.76 -34.66 18.16
C GLY A 5 23.13 -34.97 16.79
N LEU A 6 23.11 -33.98 15.96
CA LEU A 6 22.96 -34.10 14.51
C LEU A 6 24.28 -34.61 13.95
N LEU A 7 24.29 -35.84 13.46
CA LEU A 7 25.31 -36.31 12.52
C LEU A 7 24.68 -36.30 11.12
N GLY A 8 25.33 -35.57 10.28
CA GLY A 8 24.99 -35.40 8.89
C GLY A 8 25.07 -36.66 8.04
N CYS A 9 24.20 -36.71 7.06
CA CYS A 9 24.36 -37.53 5.88
C CYS A 9 24.55 -36.57 4.67
N LEU A 10 25.82 -36.21 4.44
CA LEU A 10 26.26 -35.80 3.10
C LEU A 10 26.32 -37.07 2.25
N TRP A 11 25.31 -37.29 1.45
CA TRP A 11 25.43 -38.20 0.32
C TRP A 11 25.72 -37.37 -0.92
N PHE A 12 27.00 -37.43 -1.34
CA PHE A 12 27.46 -37.01 -2.66
C PHE A 12 26.76 -37.87 -3.70
N CYS A 13 25.82 -37.37 -4.42
CA CYS A 13 25.47 -37.89 -5.72
C CYS A 13 26.50 -37.34 -6.73
N LEU A 14 27.50 -38.11 -7.00
CA LEU A 14 28.26 -38.01 -8.25
C LEU A 14 27.31 -38.34 -9.41
N ALA A 15 26.65 -37.35 -9.94
CA ALA A 15 26.07 -37.44 -11.28
C ALA A 15 27.16 -37.09 -12.25
N SER A 16 27.72 -38.13 -12.87
CA SER A 16 28.53 -38.03 -14.06
C SER A 16 27.72 -37.32 -15.14
N LEU A 17 28.18 -36.13 -15.55
CA LEU A 17 27.66 -35.44 -16.71
C LEU A 17 27.93 -36.32 -17.94
N PRO A 18 26.97 -36.56 -18.82
CA PRO A 18 27.20 -37.26 -20.04
C PRO A 18 28.19 -36.47 -20.91
N ALA A 19 29.21 -37.13 -21.35
CA ALA A 19 30.10 -36.62 -22.39
C ALA A 19 29.26 -36.08 -23.56
N PHE A 20 29.57 -34.90 -24.04
CA PHE A 20 29.03 -34.33 -25.25
C PHE A 20 29.27 -35.28 -26.44
N ALA A 21 28.25 -36.00 -26.83
CA ALA A 21 28.19 -36.70 -28.10
C ALA A 21 26.73 -36.85 -28.55
N THR A 22 26.22 -35.84 -29.19
CA THR A 22 25.09 -35.99 -30.11
C THR A 22 25.57 -35.54 -31.50
N GLU A 23 25.57 -36.44 -32.44
CA GLU A 23 25.81 -36.21 -33.86
C GLU A 23 24.67 -35.32 -34.42
N GLY A 24 24.94 -34.02 -34.51
CA GLY A 24 24.10 -33.01 -35.13
C GLY A 24 24.93 -31.75 -35.33
N GLU A 25 25.33 -31.47 -36.57
CA GLU A 25 26.10 -30.34 -37.08
C GLU A 25 27.17 -29.78 -36.13
N VAL A 26 28.29 -30.45 -36.06
CA VAL A 26 29.51 -29.98 -35.38
C VAL A 26 30.03 -28.78 -36.19
N GLY A 27 29.83 -27.56 -35.70
CA GLY A 27 30.40 -26.34 -36.29
C GLY A 27 31.92 -26.48 -36.48
N THR A 28 32.52 -25.61 -37.29
CA THR A 28 33.97 -25.61 -37.52
C THR A 28 34.71 -25.53 -36.19
N ARG A 29 35.97 -26.05 -36.17
CA ARG A 29 36.82 -25.95 -34.96
C ARG A 29 36.90 -24.55 -34.39
N ASP A 30 36.97 -23.53 -35.25
CA ASP A 30 37.03 -22.12 -34.87
C ASP A 30 35.75 -21.67 -34.14
N GLN A 31 34.60 -22.09 -34.66
CA GLN A 31 33.34 -21.84 -34.01
C GLN A 31 33.24 -22.51 -32.63
N GLN A 32 33.77 -23.73 -32.48
CA GLN A 32 33.79 -24.42 -31.18
C GLN A 32 34.71 -23.71 -30.17
N ALA A 33 35.87 -23.22 -30.59
CA ALA A 33 36.81 -22.49 -29.74
C ALA A 33 36.24 -21.15 -29.29
N ILE A 34 35.64 -20.38 -30.21
CA ILE A 34 34.97 -19.12 -29.90
C ILE A 34 33.79 -19.35 -28.92
N ARG A 35 33.00 -20.40 -29.14
CA ARG A 35 31.93 -20.83 -28.27
C ARG A 35 32.40 -21.10 -26.84
N LEU A 36 33.51 -21.81 -26.71
CA LEU A 36 34.12 -22.16 -25.44
C LEU A 36 34.57 -20.89 -24.67
N LEU A 37 35.24 -19.96 -25.32
CA LEU A 37 35.65 -18.68 -24.75
C LEU A 37 34.44 -17.88 -24.27
N LEU A 38 33.45 -17.73 -25.12
CA LEU A 38 32.26 -16.94 -24.81
C LEU A 38 31.44 -17.58 -23.67
N ALA A 39 31.36 -18.91 -23.60
CA ALA A 39 30.62 -19.66 -22.59
C ALA A 39 31.32 -19.72 -21.22
N ARG A 40 32.64 -19.89 -21.21
CA ARG A 40 33.41 -20.20 -19.99
C ARG A 40 34.22 -19.02 -19.46
N CYS A 41 34.52 -18.02 -20.30
CA CYS A 41 35.45 -16.95 -19.97
C CYS A 41 34.81 -15.55 -20.01
N ALA A 42 33.89 -15.29 -20.96
CA ALA A 42 33.34 -13.95 -21.18
C ALA A 42 32.40 -13.45 -20.03
N GLY A 43 32.04 -14.32 -19.10
CA GLY A 43 31.31 -13.92 -17.89
C GLY A 43 32.11 -12.95 -17.02
N CYS A 44 33.41 -13.22 -16.84
CA CYS A 44 34.32 -12.39 -16.06
C CYS A 44 35.25 -11.54 -16.96
N HIS A 45 35.41 -11.94 -18.23
CA HIS A 45 36.30 -11.30 -19.22
C HIS A 45 35.51 -10.89 -20.48
N GLY A 46 34.46 -10.13 -20.33
CA GLY A 46 33.57 -9.65 -21.39
C GLY A 46 33.23 -8.16 -21.30
N GLU A 47 32.17 -7.78 -21.98
CA GLU A 47 31.74 -6.38 -22.03
C GLU A 47 31.27 -5.86 -20.67
N ASP A 48 30.61 -6.71 -19.88
CA ASP A 48 30.00 -6.32 -18.59
C ASP A 48 31.00 -6.38 -17.42
N GLU A 49 31.96 -7.29 -17.48
CA GLU A 49 32.98 -7.48 -16.46
C GLU A 49 34.33 -7.73 -17.12
N GLN A 50 35.37 -7.02 -16.72
CA GLN A 50 36.69 -7.02 -17.33
C GLN A 50 37.77 -7.25 -16.28
N GLN A 51 37.75 -8.43 -15.64
CA GLN A 51 38.75 -8.75 -14.63
C GLN A 51 40.16 -8.75 -15.26
N GLY A 52 41.10 -8.03 -14.60
CA GLY A 52 42.45 -7.80 -15.15
C GLY A 52 42.48 -6.99 -16.44
N ASN A 53 41.44 -6.10 -16.63
CA ASN A 53 41.27 -5.31 -17.85
C ASN A 53 41.23 -6.16 -19.15
N LEU A 54 40.93 -7.44 -19.01
CA LEU A 54 40.95 -8.41 -20.11
C LEU A 54 39.54 -8.68 -20.64
N ARG A 55 39.37 -8.65 -21.96
CA ARG A 55 38.17 -9.11 -22.66
C ARG A 55 38.52 -10.27 -23.60
N LEU A 56 37.66 -11.28 -23.65
CA LEU A 56 37.80 -12.48 -24.45
C LEU A 56 36.58 -12.72 -25.37
N ASP A 57 35.79 -11.69 -25.60
CA ASP A 57 34.48 -11.72 -26.29
C ASP A 57 34.52 -11.16 -27.73
N SER A 58 35.72 -10.76 -28.22
CA SER A 58 35.94 -10.36 -29.62
C SER A 58 37.40 -10.47 -29.99
N ARG A 59 37.68 -10.55 -31.30
CA ARG A 59 39.05 -10.58 -31.81
C ARG A 59 39.85 -9.34 -31.42
N ASP A 60 39.25 -8.15 -31.58
CA ASP A 60 39.91 -6.87 -31.26
C ASP A 60 40.32 -6.80 -29.78
N SER A 61 39.50 -7.40 -28.92
CA SER A 61 39.79 -7.49 -27.50
C SER A 61 40.95 -8.43 -27.18
N LEU A 62 41.05 -9.55 -27.87
CA LEU A 62 42.21 -10.48 -27.76
C LEU A 62 43.51 -9.81 -28.21
N GLU A 63 43.45 -8.99 -29.27
CA GLU A 63 44.59 -8.21 -29.76
C GLU A 63 44.99 -7.08 -28.82
N SER A 64 44.02 -6.48 -28.17
CA SER A 64 44.23 -5.43 -27.15
C SER A 64 44.81 -6.01 -25.86
N GLY A 65 44.35 -7.19 -25.45
CA GLY A 65 44.76 -7.88 -24.23
C GLY A 65 44.26 -7.20 -22.94
N GLY A 66 44.93 -7.49 -21.83
CA GLY A 66 44.62 -6.94 -20.47
C GLY A 66 45.90 -6.51 -19.78
N ASP A 67 45.86 -6.44 -18.41
CA ASP A 67 46.98 -6.01 -17.58
C ASP A 67 48.30 -6.82 -17.84
N SER A 68 48.17 -8.07 -18.32
CA SER A 68 49.31 -8.95 -18.69
C SER A 68 49.79 -8.75 -20.13
N GLY A 69 49.19 -7.80 -20.86
CA GLY A 69 49.53 -7.51 -22.26
C GLY A 69 48.63 -8.21 -23.31
N PRO A 70 48.85 -7.98 -24.60
CA PRO A 70 48.02 -8.51 -25.67
C PRO A 70 48.15 -10.04 -25.76
N LEU A 71 47.04 -10.67 -26.10
CA LEU A 71 46.99 -12.12 -26.30
C LEU A 71 47.35 -12.52 -27.75
N LEU A 72 47.21 -11.63 -28.71
CA LEU A 72 47.53 -11.80 -30.13
C LEU A 72 48.34 -10.62 -30.67
N PRO A 73 49.24 -10.78 -31.66
CA PRO A 73 49.68 -12.04 -32.23
C PRO A 73 50.77 -12.74 -31.39
N LEU A 74 50.83 -14.03 -31.43
CA LEU A 74 51.76 -14.86 -30.66
C LEU A 74 52.99 -15.28 -31.42
N LYS A 75 54.11 -15.33 -30.69
CA LYS A 75 55.36 -15.91 -31.19
C LYS A 75 55.50 -17.41 -30.91
N ASP A 76 54.93 -17.87 -29.78
CA ASP A 76 54.94 -19.28 -29.34
C ASP A 76 53.63 -19.64 -28.63
N PRO A 77 52.79 -20.48 -29.21
CA PRO A 77 51.52 -20.89 -28.61
C PRO A 77 51.68 -21.71 -27.33
N SER A 78 52.81 -22.33 -27.10
CA SER A 78 53.08 -23.14 -25.89
C SER A 78 53.22 -22.26 -24.63
N GLN A 79 53.60 -21.01 -24.83
CA GLN A 79 53.77 -20.00 -23.75
C GLN A 79 52.60 -19.02 -23.64
N HIS A 80 51.45 -19.34 -24.24
CA HIS A 80 50.29 -18.47 -24.27
C HIS A 80 49.72 -18.25 -22.89
N PRO A 81 49.58 -17.02 -22.41
CA PRO A 81 49.07 -16.73 -21.07
C PRO A 81 47.71 -17.38 -20.76
N LEU A 82 46.77 -17.40 -21.73
CA LEU A 82 45.49 -18.08 -21.58
C LEU A 82 45.67 -19.57 -21.32
N ILE A 83 46.55 -20.27 -22.09
CA ILE A 83 46.83 -21.70 -21.91
C ILE A 83 47.47 -21.96 -20.55
N GLN A 84 48.42 -21.12 -20.13
CA GLN A 84 49.04 -21.24 -18.81
C GLN A 84 48.03 -21.11 -17.69
N ARG A 85 47.08 -20.18 -17.80
CA ARG A 85 46.03 -19.97 -16.77
C ARG A 85 44.99 -21.12 -16.73
N ILE A 86 44.53 -21.61 -17.86
CA ILE A 86 43.54 -22.71 -17.89
C ILE A 86 44.12 -24.07 -17.53
N THR A 87 45.45 -24.23 -17.57
CA THR A 87 46.17 -25.47 -17.21
C THR A 87 46.97 -25.37 -15.92
N ALA A 88 46.83 -24.28 -15.15
CA ALA A 88 47.56 -24.12 -13.91
C ALA A 88 47.09 -25.15 -12.87
N ASP A 89 48.04 -25.77 -12.21
CA ASP A 89 47.79 -26.70 -11.10
C ASP A 89 47.37 -25.96 -9.80
N ASP A 90 47.85 -24.74 -9.65
CA ASP A 90 47.53 -23.90 -8.51
C ASP A 90 46.11 -23.36 -8.66
N PRO A 91 45.18 -23.65 -7.71
CA PRO A 91 43.79 -23.18 -7.74
C PRO A 91 43.66 -21.65 -7.75
N ASP A 92 44.61 -20.94 -7.13
CA ASP A 92 44.59 -19.47 -7.07
C ASP A 92 45.02 -18.80 -8.38
N LEU A 93 45.66 -19.55 -9.26
CA LEU A 93 46.11 -19.08 -10.58
C LEU A 93 45.25 -19.60 -11.70
N ARG A 94 44.51 -20.68 -11.47
CA ARG A 94 43.76 -21.39 -12.52
C ARG A 94 42.50 -20.61 -12.93
N MET A 95 42.20 -20.61 -14.22
CA MET A 95 40.96 -20.07 -14.80
C MET A 95 40.15 -21.23 -15.45
N PRO A 96 38.82 -21.23 -15.27
CA PRO A 96 38.03 -20.38 -14.37
C PRO A 96 38.33 -20.64 -12.89
N PRO A 97 38.24 -19.62 -12.03
CA PRO A 97 38.51 -19.80 -10.60
C PRO A 97 37.40 -20.59 -9.88
N GLU A 98 36.22 -20.60 -10.46
CA GLU A 98 35.03 -21.29 -9.93
C GLU A 98 34.55 -22.33 -10.98
N GLY A 99 34.02 -23.47 -10.46
CA GLY A 99 33.53 -24.56 -11.28
C GLY A 99 34.59 -25.60 -11.66
N GLU A 100 34.22 -26.53 -12.56
CA GLU A 100 35.14 -27.56 -13.02
C GLU A 100 36.21 -27.02 -13.97
N PRO A 101 37.45 -27.46 -13.87
CA PRO A 101 38.50 -27.15 -14.84
C PRO A 101 38.10 -27.52 -16.27
N LEU A 102 38.70 -26.87 -17.25
CA LEU A 102 38.52 -27.27 -18.64
C LEU A 102 39.07 -28.69 -18.83
N SER A 103 38.34 -29.48 -19.60
CA SER A 103 38.78 -30.80 -19.97
C SER A 103 40.00 -30.74 -20.92
N THR A 104 40.77 -31.83 -20.99
CA THR A 104 41.92 -31.92 -21.91
C THR A 104 41.53 -31.66 -23.37
N VAL A 105 40.31 -32.06 -23.76
CA VAL A 105 39.77 -31.82 -25.12
C VAL A 105 39.51 -30.33 -25.35
N GLU A 106 38.95 -29.63 -24.37
CA GLU A 106 38.69 -28.20 -24.46
C GLU A 106 40.00 -27.38 -24.46
N VAL A 107 40.96 -27.77 -23.64
CA VAL A 107 42.29 -27.16 -23.65
C VAL A 107 42.99 -27.34 -24.98
N ASP A 108 42.93 -28.54 -25.55
CA ASP A 108 43.58 -28.82 -26.86
C ASP A 108 42.85 -28.08 -28.00
N LEU A 109 41.55 -27.96 -27.95
CA LEU A 109 40.75 -27.14 -28.87
C LEU A 109 41.25 -25.68 -28.88
N LEU A 110 41.31 -25.04 -27.70
CA LEU A 110 41.78 -23.65 -27.55
C LEU A 110 43.25 -23.51 -27.99
N ARG A 111 44.11 -24.49 -27.66
CA ARG A 111 45.53 -24.49 -28.05
C ARG A 111 45.68 -24.53 -29.57
N GLN A 112 44.95 -25.40 -30.27
CA GLN A 112 44.98 -25.50 -31.70
C GLN A 112 44.42 -24.28 -32.41
N TRP A 113 43.32 -23.74 -31.89
CA TRP A 113 42.73 -22.53 -32.41
C TRP A 113 43.66 -21.32 -32.29
N LEU A 114 44.36 -21.17 -31.15
CA LEU A 114 45.37 -20.14 -30.95
C LEU A 114 46.59 -20.34 -31.87
N PHE A 115 46.98 -21.61 -32.12
CA PHE A 115 48.06 -21.93 -33.07
C PHE A 115 47.73 -21.51 -34.48
N ASP A 116 46.47 -21.60 -34.89
CA ASP A 116 46.00 -21.16 -36.19
C ASP A 116 45.72 -19.64 -36.26
N ALA A 117 46.33 -18.87 -35.36
CA ALA A 117 46.19 -17.42 -35.22
C ALA A 117 44.77 -16.93 -34.81
N ALA A 118 44.05 -17.77 -34.09
CA ALA A 118 42.73 -17.46 -33.51
C ALA A 118 41.77 -16.83 -34.53
N PRO A 119 41.42 -17.51 -35.63
CA PRO A 119 40.47 -16.95 -36.58
C PRO A 119 39.13 -16.70 -35.90
N TRP A 120 38.55 -15.51 -36.10
CA TRP A 120 37.30 -15.08 -35.47
C TRP A 120 36.28 -14.77 -36.54
N ASP A 121 35.12 -15.42 -36.47
CA ASP A 121 33.96 -15.11 -37.26
C ASP A 121 33.19 -13.94 -36.62
N PRO A 122 33.13 -12.76 -37.25
CA PRO A 122 32.45 -11.60 -36.69
C PRO A 122 30.94 -11.80 -36.45
N SER A 123 30.35 -12.84 -37.09
CA SER A 123 28.93 -13.18 -36.84
C SER A 123 28.71 -13.88 -35.51
N LEU A 124 29.79 -14.41 -34.92
CA LEU A 124 29.79 -15.10 -33.63
C LEU A 124 30.06 -14.07 -32.51
N ASP A 125 29.13 -13.21 -32.25
CA ASP A 125 29.18 -12.30 -31.14
C ASP A 125 28.45 -12.89 -29.92
N ARG A 126 28.51 -12.20 -28.80
CA ARG A 126 27.81 -12.58 -27.55
C ARG A 126 26.28 -12.67 -27.75
N LYS A 127 25.71 -11.89 -28.68
CA LYS A 127 24.26 -11.94 -28.98
C LYS A 127 23.90 -13.25 -29.69
N TRP A 128 24.78 -13.71 -30.58
CA TRP A 128 24.64 -15.02 -31.23
C TRP A 128 24.70 -16.16 -30.20
N LEU A 129 25.67 -16.12 -29.24
CA LEU A 129 25.75 -17.10 -28.17
C LEU A 129 24.53 -17.11 -27.27
N GLN A 130 24.03 -15.94 -26.91
CA GLN A 130 22.81 -15.81 -26.08
C GLN A 130 21.57 -16.38 -26.77
N GLN A 131 21.55 -16.41 -28.12
CA GLN A 131 20.45 -17.00 -28.87
C GLN A 131 20.63 -18.51 -29.12
N GLU A 132 21.86 -18.97 -29.35
CA GLU A 132 22.18 -20.34 -29.77
C GLU A 132 22.50 -21.28 -28.59
N PHE A 133 23.09 -20.76 -27.49
CA PHE A 133 23.66 -21.57 -26.41
C PHE A 133 23.13 -21.18 -25.01
N LEU A 134 21.90 -20.72 -24.92
CA LEU A 134 21.28 -20.62 -23.60
C LEU A 134 21.24 -22.00 -22.94
N PRO A 135 21.68 -22.15 -21.69
CA PRO A 135 21.58 -23.41 -20.97
C PRO A 135 20.18 -23.99 -21.05
N GLY A 136 20.06 -25.26 -21.23
CA GLY A 136 18.79 -25.96 -21.20
C GLY A 136 17.85 -25.75 -22.41
N LYS A 137 18.27 -25.12 -23.51
CA LYS A 137 17.47 -24.89 -24.72
C LYS A 137 16.78 -26.14 -25.26
N GLU A 138 17.45 -27.29 -25.16
CA GLU A 138 16.95 -28.61 -25.64
C GLU A 138 16.00 -29.27 -24.61
N HIS A 139 15.75 -28.65 -23.48
CA HIS A 139 14.91 -29.23 -22.45
C HIS A 139 13.47 -29.46 -22.93
N TRP A 140 12.86 -30.54 -22.49
CA TRP A 140 11.52 -30.96 -22.91
C TRP A 140 10.45 -29.86 -22.74
N ALA A 141 10.55 -29.02 -21.71
CA ALA A 141 9.56 -28.02 -21.38
C ALA A 141 9.42 -26.92 -22.43
N TRP A 142 10.50 -26.61 -23.17
CA TRP A 142 10.50 -25.60 -24.23
C TRP A 142 10.01 -26.07 -25.58
N LYS A 143 9.93 -27.42 -25.76
CA LYS A 143 9.49 -28.01 -27.01
C LYS A 143 8.01 -27.77 -27.26
N PRO A 144 7.59 -27.51 -28.49
CA PRO A 144 6.18 -27.38 -28.84
C PRO A 144 5.34 -28.56 -28.34
N LEU A 145 4.08 -28.30 -28.04
CA LEU A 145 3.12 -29.34 -27.66
C LEU A 145 2.84 -30.22 -28.89
N ASN A 146 2.99 -31.52 -28.72
CA ASN A 146 2.65 -32.52 -29.74
C ASN A 146 1.49 -33.35 -29.22
N ARG A 147 0.65 -33.83 -30.12
CA ARG A 147 -0.39 -34.83 -29.80
C ARG A 147 0.19 -36.23 -29.93
N PRO A 148 0.49 -36.92 -28.85
CA PRO A 148 1.07 -38.25 -28.90
C PRO A 148 0.10 -39.28 -29.46
N THR A 149 0.64 -40.37 -30.01
CA THR A 149 -0.21 -41.51 -30.37
C THR A 149 -0.64 -42.23 -29.09
N VAL A 150 -1.95 -42.36 -28.89
CA VAL A 150 -2.49 -43.09 -27.73
C VAL A 150 -2.05 -44.57 -27.82
N PRO A 151 -1.47 -45.11 -26.73
CA PRO A 151 -1.09 -46.52 -26.68
C PRO A 151 -2.25 -47.48 -27.02
N PRO A 152 -1.99 -48.67 -27.54
CA PRO A 152 -3.05 -49.64 -27.74
C PRO A 152 -3.73 -50.02 -26.43
N ALA A 153 -4.85 -50.73 -26.48
CA ALA A 153 -5.56 -51.16 -25.27
C ALA A 153 -4.60 -51.95 -24.37
N ASP A 154 -4.67 -51.63 -23.06
CA ASP A 154 -3.85 -52.31 -22.06
C ASP A 154 -4.21 -53.79 -21.94
N PRO A 155 -3.27 -54.66 -21.50
CA PRO A 155 -3.53 -56.11 -21.39
C PRO A 155 -4.59 -56.47 -20.34
N TRP A 156 -4.86 -55.57 -19.41
CA TRP A 156 -5.86 -55.78 -18.34
C TRP A 156 -7.26 -55.34 -18.77
N GLN A 157 -7.40 -54.65 -19.93
CA GLN A 157 -8.66 -53.99 -20.37
C GLN A 157 -9.23 -53.07 -19.27
N TRP A 158 -8.34 -52.40 -18.54
CA TRP A 158 -8.66 -51.60 -17.38
C TRP A 158 -9.54 -50.38 -17.75
N SER A 159 -9.13 -49.66 -18.80
CA SER A 159 -9.86 -48.48 -19.25
C SER A 159 -9.66 -48.20 -20.74
N ASN A 160 -10.66 -47.55 -21.32
CA ASN A 160 -10.59 -47.04 -22.70
C ASN A 160 -10.18 -45.57 -22.78
N HIS A 161 -10.06 -44.90 -21.63
CA HIS A 161 -9.70 -43.50 -21.59
C HIS A 161 -8.22 -43.28 -21.99
N PRO A 162 -7.90 -42.30 -22.86
CA PRO A 162 -6.54 -42.09 -23.34
C PRO A 162 -5.49 -41.94 -22.23
N ILE A 163 -5.81 -41.17 -21.18
CA ILE A 163 -4.90 -40.95 -20.05
C ILE A 163 -4.59 -42.28 -19.34
N ASP A 164 -5.59 -43.11 -19.09
CA ASP A 164 -5.41 -44.40 -18.42
C ASP A 164 -4.54 -45.34 -19.23
N ARG A 165 -4.59 -45.24 -20.57
CA ARG A 165 -3.72 -46.04 -21.46
C ARG A 165 -2.24 -45.64 -21.35
N PHE A 166 -1.94 -44.36 -21.18
CA PHE A 166 -0.57 -43.92 -20.91
C PHE A 166 -0.13 -44.40 -19.52
N ILE A 167 -1.00 -44.33 -18.51
CA ILE A 167 -0.71 -44.82 -17.16
C ILE A 167 -0.45 -46.34 -17.21
N ALA A 168 -1.30 -47.09 -17.91
CA ALA A 168 -1.14 -48.54 -18.06
C ALA A 168 0.19 -48.89 -18.75
N GLY A 169 0.62 -48.11 -19.73
CA GLY A 169 1.95 -48.27 -20.36
C GLY A 169 3.10 -48.11 -19.36
N GLY A 170 3.06 -47.12 -18.50
CA GLY A 170 3.98 -46.93 -17.40
C GLY A 170 3.96 -48.09 -16.39
N MET A 171 2.76 -48.53 -16.01
CA MET A 171 2.61 -49.67 -15.11
C MET A 171 3.23 -50.97 -15.65
N GLN A 172 3.05 -51.24 -16.94
CA GLN A 172 3.69 -52.40 -17.60
C GLN A 172 5.22 -52.31 -17.50
N THR A 173 5.77 -51.14 -17.68
CA THR A 173 7.22 -50.91 -17.58
C THR A 173 7.75 -51.20 -16.19
N GLU A 174 6.98 -50.87 -15.16
CA GLU A 174 7.31 -51.08 -13.74
C GLU A 174 6.85 -52.46 -13.21
N ALA A 175 6.33 -53.33 -14.09
CA ALA A 175 5.72 -54.60 -13.72
C ALA A 175 4.63 -54.52 -12.66
N ALA A 176 3.84 -53.45 -12.67
CA ALA A 176 2.73 -53.19 -11.78
C ALA A 176 1.41 -53.50 -12.48
N GLU A 177 0.40 -53.90 -11.69
CA GLU A 177 -0.96 -54.19 -12.20
C GLU A 177 -1.99 -53.24 -11.57
N PRO A 178 -3.06 -52.86 -12.25
CA PRO A 178 -4.13 -52.06 -11.68
C PRO A 178 -4.79 -52.78 -10.51
N MET A 179 -5.00 -52.08 -9.43
CA MET A 179 -5.80 -52.62 -8.31
C MET A 179 -7.29 -52.73 -8.68
N PRO A 180 -8.05 -53.67 -8.06
CA PRO A 180 -9.50 -53.72 -8.21
C PRO A 180 -10.15 -52.38 -7.88
N GLN A 181 -11.24 -52.06 -8.54
CA GLN A 181 -12.02 -50.86 -8.28
C GLN A 181 -12.45 -50.81 -6.81
N ALA A 182 -12.30 -49.64 -6.18
CA ALA A 182 -12.80 -49.40 -4.85
C ALA A 182 -14.35 -49.47 -4.79
N SER A 183 -14.90 -49.73 -3.61
CA SER A 183 -16.36 -49.73 -3.45
C SER A 183 -16.96 -48.35 -3.72
N LEU A 184 -18.23 -48.31 -4.13
CA LEU A 184 -18.98 -47.08 -4.43
C LEU A 184 -18.88 -46.05 -3.30
N GLN A 185 -18.98 -46.47 -2.05
CA GLN A 185 -18.84 -45.60 -0.88
C GLN A 185 -17.46 -44.96 -0.78
N VAL A 186 -16.42 -45.72 -1.06
CA VAL A 186 -15.02 -45.21 -1.02
C VAL A 186 -14.82 -44.22 -2.17
N LEU A 187 -15.29 -44.50 -3.37
CA LEU A 187 -15.23 -43.61 -4.51
C LEU A 187 -15.98 -42.32 -4.25
N ALA A 188 -17.24 -42.37 -3.81
CA ALA A 188 -18.04 -41.20 -3.48
C ALA A 188 -17.38 -40.33 -2.42
N ARG A 189 -16.83 -40.94 -1.36
CA ARG A 189 -16.11 -40.21 -0.32
C ARG A 189 -14.85 -39.52 -0.87
N ARG A 190 -14.07 -40.19 -1.73
CA ARG A 190 -12.88 -39.62 -2.35
C ARG A 190 -13.23 -38.46 -3.26
N MET A 191 -14.28 -38.61 -4.08
CA MET A 191 -14.77 -37.58 -5.00
C MET A 191 -15.22 -36.33 -4.25
N SER A 192 -16.02 -36.49 -3.18
CA SER A 192 -16.44 -35.36 -2.36
C SER A 192 -15.26 -34.62 -1.71
N ALA A 193 -14.30 -35.36 -1.17
CA ALA A 193 -13.11 -34.77 -0.56
C ALA A 193 -12.22 -34.07 -1.61
N ASP A 194 -12.13 -34.59 -2.80
CA ASP A 194 -11.28 -34.07 -3.88
C ASP A 194 -11.92 -32.85 -4.58
N ILE A 195 -13.15 -32.99 -5.04
CA ILE A 195 -13.85 -31.96 -5.83
C ILE A 195 -14.36 -30.82 -4.94
N LEU A 196 -15.00 -31.15 -3.82
CA LEU A 196 -15.63 -30.17 -2.93
C LEU A 196 -14.76 -29.78 -1.73
N GLY A 197 -13.80 -30.63 -1.36
CA GLY A 197 -13.01 -30.47 -0.12
C GLY A 197 -13.84 -30.67 1.15
N LEU A 198 -14.96 -31.37 1.07
CA LEU A 198 -15.93 -31.60 2.13
C LEU A 198 -16.16 -33.10 2.39
N PRO A 199 -16.57 -33.49 3.61
CA PRO A 199 -17.04 -34.84 3.86
C PRO A 199 -18.23 -35.21 2.96
N LEU A 200 -18.32 -36.49 2.61
CA LEU A 200 -19.46 -37.01 1.89
C LEU A 200 -20.71 -36.90 2.76
N ASP A 201 -21.82 -36.47 2.17
CA ASP A 201 -23.13 -36.63 2.75
C ASP A 201 -23.62 -38.06 2.45
N PHE A 202 -23.66 -38.92 3.46
CA PHE A 202 -24.02 -40.33 3.30
C PHE A 202 -25.49 -40.54 2.92
N GLU A 203 -26.36 -39.55 3.13
CA GLU A 203 -27.78 -39.64 2.70
C GLU A 203 -27.92 -39.63 1.16
N GLN A 204 -26.86 -39.18 0.45
CA GLN A 204 -26.84 -39.20 -1.02
C GLN A 204 -26.42 -40.54 -1.61
N LEU A 205 -25.93 -41.49 -0.81
CA LEU A 205 -25.61 -42.82 -1.31
C LEU A 205 -26.87 -43.59 -1.66
N PRO A 206 -26.87 -44.42 -2.75
CA PRO A 206 -27.98 -45.27 -3.08
C PRO A 206 -28.24 -46.27 -1.98
N MET A 207 -29.52 -46.43 -1.63
CA MET A 207 -30.00 -47.38 -0.61
C MET A 207 -30.05 -48.83 -1.12
N GLU A 208 -30.04 -49.02 -2.44
CA GLU A 208 -30.12 -50.30 -3.12
C GLU A 208 -28.78 -50.72 -3.68
N ASP A 209 -28.53 -52.03 -3.77
CA ASP A 209 -27.35 -52.58 -4.43
C ASP A 209 -27.45 -52.35 -5.95
N LEU A 210 -26.61 -51.48 -6.47
CA LEU A 210 -26.51 -51.17 -7.88
C LEU A 210 -25.63 -52.21 -8.60
N ASN A 211 -26.00 -52.53 -9.86
CA ASN A 211 -25.06 -53.24 -10.73
C ASN A 211 -23.99 -52.26 -11.23
N ARG A 212 -22.91 -52.78 -11.81
CA ARG A 212 -21.74 -52.02 -12.27
C ARG A 212 -22.10 -50.83 -13.19
N GLN A 213 -23.01 -51.05 -14.13
CA GLN A 213 -23.39 -49.99 -15.06
C GLN A 213 -24.19 -48.88 -14.36
N GLU A 214 -25.01 -49.24 -13.38
CA GLU A 214 -25.79 -48.31 -12.56
C GLU A 214 -24.86 -47.51 -11.63
N GLU A 215 -23.79 -48.16 -11.06
CA GLU A 215 -22.78 -47.47 -10.25
C GLU A 215 -22.04 -46.43 -11.09
N ASP A 216 -21.58 -46.78 -12.30
CA ASP A 216 -20.87 -45.87 -13.18
C ASP A 216 -21.74 -44.66 -13.55
N LEU A 217 -23.01 -44.87 -13.92
CA LEU A 217 -23.97 -43.80 -14.20
C LEU A 217 -24.26 -42.91 -12.98
N TRP A 218 -24.31 -43.52 -11.80
CA TRP A 218 -24.52 -42.78 -10.56
C TRP A 218 -23.28 -41.92 -10.27
N LEU A 219 -22.07 -42.45 -10.39
CA LEU A 219 -20.80 -41.72 -10.21
C LEU A 219 -20.71 -40.51 -11.16
N ASP A 220 -21.00 -40.71 -12.45
CA ASP A 220 -21.00 -39.64 -13.45
C ASP A 220 -21.96 -38.49 -13.03
N ARG A 221 -23.17 -38.81 -12.62
CA ARG A 221 -24.14 -37.81 -12.14
C ARG A 221 -23.68 -37.09 -10.90
N GLN A 222 -22.98 -37.77 -9.97
CA GLN A 222 -22.43 -37.15 -8.77
C GLN A 222 -21.28 -36.21 -9.12
N VAL A 223 -20.40 -36.61 -10.05
CA VAL A 223 -19.31 -35.72 -10.52
C VAL A 223 -19.89 -34.45 -11.15
N ASP A 224 -20.86 -34.59 -12.06
CA ASP A 224 -21.51 -33.44 -12.69
C ASP A 224 -22.15 -32.50 -11.65
N ALA A 225 -22.88 -33.09 -10.68
CA ALA A 225 -23.51 -32.31 -9.61
C ALA A 225 -22.51 -31.63 -8.70
N MET A 226 -21.38 -32.28 -8.37
CA MET A 226 -20.29 -31.71 -7.56
C MET A 226 -19.59 -30.59 -8.32
N LEU A 227 -19.29 -30.77 -9.59
CA LEU A 227 -18.63 -29.73 -10.43
C LEU A 227 -19.54 -28.51 -10.62
N ALA A 228 -20.86 -28.70 -10.73
CA ALA A 228 -21.81 -27.60 -10.79
C ALA A 228 -22.05 -26.90 -9.44
N SER A 229 -21.54 -27.45 -8.35
CA SER A 229 -21.68 -26.86 -7.02
C SER A 229 -20.80 -25.65 -6.83
N PRO A 230 -21.28 -24.54 -6.19
CA PRO A 230 -20.43 -23.44 -5.79
C PRO A 230 -19.23 -23.86 -4.93
N ARG A 231 -19.36 -24.98 -4.20
CA ARG A 231 -18.29 -25.51 -3.35
C ARG A 231 -17.05 -25.98 -4.14
N ALA A 232 -17.25 -26.48 -5.36
CA ALA A 232 -16.13 -26.82 -6.24
C ALA A 232 -15.33 -25.58 -6.61
N ALA A 233 -16.01 -24.50 -7.01
CA ALA A 233 -15.35 -23.23 -7.29
C ALA A 233 -14.61 -22.67 -6.05
N GLU A 234 -15.23 -22.72 -4.86
CA GLU A 234 -14.60 -22.31 -3.59
C GLU A 234 -13.34 -23.15 -3.26
N ARG A 235 -13.40 -24.45 -3.52
CA ARG A 235 -12.27 -25.38 -3.32
C ARG A 235 -11.09 -25.01 -4.23
N TRP A 236 -11.36 -24.84 -5.51
CA TRP A 236 -10.33 -24.54 -6.51
C TRP A 236 -9.82 -23.10 -6.44
N ALA A 237 -10.66 -22.15 -6.07
CA ALA A 237 -10.25 -20.78 -5.86
C ALA A 237 -9.18 -20.63 -4.77
N ARG A 238 -9.25 -21.44 -3.69
CA ARG A 238 -8.22 -21.44 -2.65
C ARG A 238 -6.84 -21.82 -3.19
N HIS A 239 -6.79 -22.85 -4.06
CA HIS A 239 -5.53 -23.24 -4.70
C HIS A 239 -4.98 -22.15 -5.62
N TRP A 240 -5.86 -21.46 -6.34
CA TRP A 240 -5.47 -20.34 -7.18
C TRP A 240 -4.99 -19.14 -6.36
N LEU A 241 -5.74 -18.73 -5.35
CA LEU A 241 -5.42 -17.60 -4.49
C LEU A 241 -4.09 -17.80 -3.73
N ASP A 242 -3.79 -19.04 -3.35
CA ASP A 242 -2.50 -19.40 -2.75
C ASP A 242 -1.34 -19.23 -3.75
N VAL A 243 -1.47 -19.77 -4.95
CA VAL A 243 -0.44 -19.67 -6.00
C VAL A 243 -0.14 -18.22 -6.38
N VAL A 244 -1.17 -17.36 -6.41
CA VAL A 244 -1.01 -15.94 -6.72
C VAL A 244 -0.69 -15.07 -5.51
N ARG A 245 -0.41 -15.68 -4.35
CA ARG A 245 -0.06 -15.00 -3.09
C ARG A 245 -1.07 -13.92 -2.67
N PHE A 246 -2.35 -14.15 -2.91
CA PHE A 246 -3.41 -13.20 -2.59
C PHE A 246 -3.42 -12.83 -1.11
N ALA A 247 -3.47 -11.52 -0.82
CA ALA A 247 -3.59 -11.00 0.52
C ALA A 247 -4.55 -9.79 0.58
N GLU A 248 -5.27 -9.68 1.70
CA GLU A 248 -6.18 -8.55 1.98
C GLU A 248 -5.50 -7.46 2.84
N SER A 249 -4.16 -7.48 2.91
CA SER A 249 -3.35 -6.45 3.55
C SER A 249 -2.02 -6.25 2.82
N ASP A 250 -1.35 -5.12 3.07
CA ASP A 250 -0.14 -4.74 2.35
C ASP A 250 1.10 -5.55 2.74
N GLY A 251 1.12 -6.14 3.95
CA GLY A 251 2.35 -6.68 4.53
C GLY A 251 3.28 -5.56 5.01
N PHE A 252 4.54 -5.87 5.20
CA PHE A 252 5.55 -4.96 5.74
C PHE A 252 5.16 -4.35 7.10
N GLU A 253 5.91 -3.32 7.55
CA GLU A 253 5.72 -2.74 8.87
C GLU A 253 4.35 -2.08 9.07
N THR A 254 3.82 -1.42 8.05
CA THR A 254 2.55 -0.71 8.15
C THR A 254 1.34 -1.61 8.00
N ASN A 255 1.47 -2.71 7.28
CA ASN A 255 0.47 -3.76 7.06
C ASN A 255 -0.99 -3.27 7.00
N GLN A 256 -1.26 -2.25 6.18
CA GLN A 256 -2.60 -1.69 6.05
C GLN A 256 -3.58 -2.67 5.38
N PRO A 257 -4.84 -2.73 5.81
CA PRO A 257 -5.87 -3.51 5.13
C PRO A 257 -6.11 -3.03 3.69
N ARG A 258 -6.49 -3.97 2.82
CA ARG A 258 -6.93 -3.73 1.43
C ARG A 258 -8.43 -4.02 1.30
N PRO A 259 -9.31 -3.11 1.73
CA PRO A 259 -10.73 -3.38 1.90
C PRO A 259 -11.45 -3.81 0.62
N ASN A 260 -10.91 -3.49 -0.56
CA ASN A 260 -11.48 -3.84 -1.86
C ASN A 260 -10.72 -4.96 -2.59
N ALA A 261 -9.80 -5.67 -1.93
CA ALA A 261 -9.09 -6.82 -2.51
C ALA A 261 -10.03 -8.01 -2.76
N TYR A 262 -11.09 -8.16 -1.98
CA TYR A 262 -12.07 -9.23 -2.12
C TYR A 262 -12.68 -9.32 -3.53
N ARG A 263 -12.71 -8.22 -4.29
CA ARG A 263 -13.27 -8.22 -5.65
C ARG A 263 -12.44 -9.07 -6.63
N TYR A 264 -11.14 -9.15 -6.43
CA TYR A 264 -10.31 -10.08 -7.18
C TYR A 264 -10.63 -11.53 -6.80
N ARG A 265 -10.78 -11.83 -5.52
CA ARG A 265 -11.20 -13.16 -5.04
C ARG A 265 -12.56 -13.55 -5.63
N ASP A 266 -13.52 -12.63 -5.62
CA ASP A 266 -14.85 -12.86 -6.16
C ASP A 266 -14.80 -13.10 -7.68
N TYR A 267 -13.95 -12.37 -8.43
CA TYR A 267 -13.70 -12.64 -9.85
C TYR A 267 -13.17 -14.07 -10.05
N VAL A 268 -12.21 -14.52 -9.26
CA VAL A 268 -11.65 -15.87 -9.35
C VAL A 268 -12.73 -16.93 -9.11
N LEU A 269 -13.56 -16.73 -8.09
CA LEU A 269 -14.69 -17.61 -7.77
C LEU A 269 -15.69 -17.70 -8.93
N GLU A 270 -16.09 -16.57 -9.49
CA GLU A 270 -17.06 -16.54 -10.61
C GLU A 270 -16.46 -17.12 -11.90
N ALA A 271 -15.19 -16.87 -12.19
CA ALA A 271 -14.50 -17.44 -13.34
C ALA A 271 -14.48 -18.98 -13.27
N LEU A 272 -14.17 -19.55 -12.11
CA LEU A 272 -14.16 -20.99 -11.89
C LEU A 272 -15.60 -21.58 -11.89
N ARG A 273 -16.56 -20.87 -11.33
CA ARG A 273 -17.96 -21.31 -11.29
C ARG A 273 -18.59 -21.37 -12.67
N HIS A 274 -18.19 -20.49 -13.59
CA HIS A 274 -18.68 -20.44 -14.95
C HIS A 274 -17.80 -21.20 -15.95
N ASP A 275 -16.82 -21.96 -15.44
CA ASP A 275 -15.86 -22.72 -16.26
C ASP A 275 -15.22 -21.84 -17.37
N LEU A 276 -14.75 -20.65 -16.97
CA LEU A 276 -14.14 -19.70 -17.90
C LEU A 276 -12.95 -20.36 -18.61
N PRO A 277 -12.87 -20.33 -19.96
CA PRO A 277 -11.71 -20.86 -20.68
C PRO A 277 -10.40 -20.31 -20.13
N TYR A 278 -9.44 -21.20 -19.88
CA TYR A 278 -8.20 -20.84 -19.19
C TYR A 278 -7.38 -19.77 -19.91
N ASP A 279 -7.38 -19.76 -21.23
CA ASP A 279 -6.74 -18.74 -22.03
C ASP A 279 -7.36 -17.34 -21.83
N GLN A 280 -8.69 -17.31 -21.65
CA GLN A 280 -9.40 -16.06 -21.28
C GLN A 280 -9.06 -15.67 -19.84
N PHE A 281 -9.09 -16.63 -18.91
CA PHE A 281 -8.73 -16.40 -17.52
C PHE A 281 -7.32 -15.81 -17.39
N VAL A 282 -6.35 -16.29 -18.17
CA VAL A 282 -4.97 -15.72 -18.24
C VAL A 282 -4.99 -14.28 -18.76
N ARG A 283 -5.73 -14.02 -19.84
CA ARG A 283 -5.84 -12.66 -20.41
C ARG A 283 -6.44 -11.68 -19.41
N ASP A 284 -7.45 -12.08 -18.69
CA ASP A 284 -8.12 -11.26 -17.70
C ASP A 284 -7.19 -10.92 -16.52
N GLN A 285 -6.37 -11.87 -16.05
CA GLN A 285 -5.41 -11.65 -14.96
C GLN A 285 -4.34 -10.59 -15.28
N ILE A 286 -3.93 -10.50 -16.54
CA ILE A 286 -2.84 -9.59 -16.96
C ILE A 286 -3.38 -8.27 -17.53
N ALA A 287 -4.49 -8.31 -18.25
CA ALA A 287 -5.02 -7.17 -19.00
C ALA A 287 -6.56 -7.10 -18.95
N GLY A 288 -7.17 -7.53 -17.83
CA GLY A 288 -8.63 -7.62 -17.67
C GLY A 288 -9.37 -6.31 -17.91
N ASP A 289 -8.75 -5.17 -17.62
CA ASP A 289 -9.27 -3.85 -17.96
C ASP A 289 -9.51 -3.64 -19.46
N GLN A 290 -8.82 -4.39 -20.32
CA GLN A 290 -9.03 -4.36 -21.77
C GLN A 290 -10.14 -5.31 -22.23
N TYR A 291 -10.59 -6.21 -21.33
CA TYR A 291 -11.61 -7.23 -21.60
C TYR A 291 -12.88 -7.04 -20.75
N GLY A 292 -13.00 -5.90 -20.04
CA GLY A 292 -14.13 -5.61 -19.16
C GLY A 292 -14.11 -6.37 -17.83
N GLN A 293 -12.95 -6.92 -17.46
CA GLN A 293 -12.74 -7.69 -16.23
C GLN A 293 -11.69 -7.01 -15.34
N ASP A 294 -11.94 -5.76 -15.02
CA ASP A 294 -11.00 -4.90 -14.30
C ASP A 294 -10.53 -5.48 -12.97
N ALA A 295 -11.40 -6.17 -12.23
CA ALA A 295 -11.08 -6.77 -10.94
C ALA A 295 -10.02 -7.89 -11.08
N ALA A 296 -9.94 -8.53 -12.23
CA ALA A 296 -9.00 -9.63 -12.50
C ALA A 296 -7.54 -9.20 -12.43
N THR A 297 -7.22 -7.93 -12.76
CA THR A 297 -5.86 -7.41 -12.67
C THR A 297 -5.35 -7.27 -11.23
N GLY A 298 -6.17 -7.56 -10.22
CA GLY A 298 -5.73 -7.78 -8.84
C GLY A 298 -4.65 -8.85 -8.70
N PHE A 299 -4.55 -9.77 -9.66
CA PHE A 299 -3.43 -10.70 -9.80
C PHE A 299 -2.07 -10.02 -9.75
N LEU A 300 -1.89 -8.94 -10.50
CA LEU A 300 -0.61 -8.24 -10.63
C LEU A 300 -0.16 -7.62 -9.30
N VAL A 301 -1.11 -7.17 -8.48
CA VAL A 301 -0.88 -6.46 -7.22
C VAL A 301 -1.27 -7.27 -5.98
N GLY A 302 -1.45 -8.58 -6.11
CA GLY A 302 -1.81 -9.47 -5.00
C GLY A 302 -0.71 -9.62 -3.94
N GLY A 303 0.55 -9.40 -4.30
CA GLY A 303 1.70 -9.53 -3.43
C GLY A 303 1.89 -8.42 -2.39
N PRO A 304 2.95 -8.51 -1.58
CA PRO A 304 3.25 -7.52 -0.55
C PRO A 304 3.63 -6.16 -1.15
N TRP A 305 3.32 -5.10 -0.43
CA TRP A 305 3.63 -3.73 -0.85
C TRP A 305 4.13 -2.90 0.32
N ASP A 306 5.35 -2.36 0.17
CA ASP A 306 5.86 -1.34 1.08
C ASP A 306 5.28 0.02 0.68
N ARG A 307 4.23 0.43 1.39
CA ARG A 307 3.49 1.67 1.14
C ARG A 307 4.33 2.91 1.47
N VAL A 308 5.16 2.82 2.50
CA VAL A 308 5.95 3.94 3.00
C VAL A 308 7.18 4.12 2.13
N LYS A 309 7.20 5.18 1.33
CA LYS A 309 8.37 5.52 0.53
C LYS A 309 9.42 6.23 1.39
N SER A 310 10.65 5.79 1.25
CA SER A 310 11.78 6.43 1.92
C SER A 310 12.11 7.78 1.27
N PRO A 311 12.56 8.78 2.04
CA PRO A 311 13.16 9.98 1.46
C PRO A 311 14.51 9.71 0.77
N ASP A 312 15.12 8.55 1.01
CA ASP A 312 16.33 8.10 0.30
C ASP A 312 15.96 7.60 -1.12
N PRO A 313 16.47 8.26 -2.18
CA PRO A 313 16.18 7.89 -3.55
C PRO A 313 16.63 6.46 -3.91
N VAL A 314 17.73 5.98 -3.32
CA VAL A 314 18.25 4.62 -3.56
C VAL A 314 17.27 3.60 -3.00
N LEU A 315 16.81 3.82 -1.78
CA LEU A 315 15.86 2.92 -1.13
C LEU A 315 14.51 2.92 -1.86
N THR A 316 14.01 4.08 -2.27
CA THR A 316 12.76 4.20 -3.05
C THR A 316 12.87 3.50 -4.41
N ALA A 317 14.01 3.63 -5.10
CA ALA A 317 14.25 2.92 -6.36
C ALA A 317 14.30 1.39 -6.16
N ASN A 318 14.88 0.91 -5.06
CA ASN A 318 14.87 -0.50 -4.70
C ASN A 318 13.47 -1.00 -4.38
N GLN A 319 12.67 -0.27 -3.58
CA GLN A 319 11.27 -0.61 -3.30
C GLN A 319 10.47 -0.78 -4.61
N ARG A 320 10.62 0.15 -5.56
CA ARG A 320 9.94 0.05 -6.86
C ARG A 320 10.45 -1.13 -7.69
N ALA A 321 11.75 -1.38 -7.67
CA ALA A 321 12.34 -2.52 -8.37
C ALA A 321 11.83 -3.86 -7.81
N ASP A 322 11.60 -3.93 -6.50
CA ASP A 322 11.10 -5.13 -5.82
C ASP A 322 9.59 -5.35 -6.05
N GLU A 323 8.79 -4.29 -6.10
CA GLU A 323 7.38 -4.36 -6.53
C GLU A 323 7.24 -5.00 -7.93
N LEU A 324 8.02 -4.51 -8.90
CA LEU A 324 8.00 -5.05 -10.25
C LEU A 324 8.63 -6.44 -10.34
N HIS A 325 9.63 -6.73 -9.50
CA HIS A 325 10.23 -8.06 -9.42
C HIS A 325 9.22 -9.11 -8.96
N ASP A 326 8.40 -8.77 -7.97
CA ASP A 326 7.34 -9.63 -7.49
C ASP A 326 6.30 -9.93 -8.58
N MET A 327 5.84 -8.89 -9.32
CA MET A 327 4.91 -9.06 -10.44
C MET A 327 5.48 -9.95 -11.55
N VAL A 328 6.73 -9.74 -11.94
CA VAL A 328 7.42 -10.54 -12.98
C VAL A 328 7.60 -11.98 -12.52
N SER A 329 8.10 -12.19 -11.30
CA SER A 329 8.37 -13.51 -10.75
C SER A 329 7.10 -14.33 -10.62
N THR A 330 6.02 -13.73 -10.15
CA THR A 330 4.72 -14.39 -10.03
C THR A 330 4.13 -14.71 -11.40
N THR A 331 4.17 -13.80 -12.35
CA THR A 331 3.72 -14.06 -13.72
C THR A 331 4.47 -15.24 -14.31
N GLY A 332 5.79 -15.30 -14.15
CA GLY A 332 6.62 -16.40 -14.60
C GLY A 332 6.29 -17.74 -13.94
N SER A 333 6.22 -17.76 -12.62
CA SER A 333 5.97 -19.01 -11.86
C SER A 333 4.54 -19.53 -12.00
N VAL A 334 3.55 -18.62 -12.06
CA VAL A 334 2.13 -19.00 -12.11
C VAL A 334 1.74 -19.51 -13.49
N PHE A 335 2.11 -18.82 -14.55
CA PHE A 335 1.64 -19.17 -15.90
C PHE A 335 2.65 -19.99 -16.69
N LEU A 336 3.95 -19.73 -16.50
CA LEU A 336 5.01 -20.35 -17.30
C LEU A 336 5.77 -21.43 -16.53
N GLY A 337 5.61 -21.50 -15.21
CA GLY A 337 6.36 -22.46 -14.41
C GLY A 337 7.88 -22.25 -14.54
N ILE A 338 8.35 -21.02 -14.51
CA ILE A 338 9.79 -20.71 -14.60
C ILE A 338 10.21 -19.75 -13.48
N THR A 339 11.45 -19.92 -13.03
CA THR A 339 12.06 -19.08 -11.99
C THR A 339 12.72 -17.83 -12.58
N ILE A 340 11.96 -17.10 -13.43
CA ILE A 340 12.44 -15.92 -14.16
C ILE A 340 13.08 -14.87 -13.24
N GLY A 341 12.70 -14.81 -11.98
CA GLY A 341 13.26 -13.88 -11.00
C GLY A 341 14.77 -13.97 -10.83
N CYS A 342 15.37 -15.15 -11.05
CA CYS A 342 16.82 -15.34 -11.02
C CYS A 342 17.53 -14.50 -12.10
N ALA A 343 16.85 -14.23 -13.21
CA ALA A 343 17.39 -13.43 -14.31
C ALA A 343 17.40 -11.90 -14.04
N ARG A 344 17.01 -11.44 -12.85
CA ARG A 344 17.13 -10.02 -12.45
C ARG A 344 18.58 -9.52 -12.45
N CYS A 345 19.50 -10.34 -11.96
CA CYS A 345 20.89 -9.93 -11.72
C CYS A 345 21.88 -10.42 -12.79
N HIS A 346 21.64 -11.57 -13.41
CA HIS A 346 22.46 -12.22 -14.42
C HIS A 346 21.59 -13.12 -15.28
N ASP A 347 22.09 -13.62 -16.40
CA ASP A 347 21.38 -14.63 -17.19
C ASP A 347 21.05 -15.85 -16.33
N HIS A 348 19.87 -16.46 -16.51
CA HIS A 348 19.46 -17.60 -15.69
C HIS A 348 20.50 -18.72 -15.79
N LYS A 349 20.92 -19.27 -14.63
CA LYS A 349 22.06 -20.21 -14.59
C LYS A 349 21.79 -21.51 -15.35
N PHE A 350 20.55 -21.98 -15.37
CA PHE A 350 20.18 -23.30 -15.87
C PHE A 350 19.20 -23.26 -17.04
N ASP A 351 18.36 -22.24 -17.11
CA ASP A 351 17.29 -22.13 -18.07
C ASP A 351 17.60 -21.10 -19.17
N PRO A 352 17.03 -21.27 -20.38
CA PRO A 352 17.31 -20.39 -21.51
C PRO A 352 16.57 -19.04 -21.38
N VAL A 353 16.78 -18.34 -20.26
CA VAL A 353 16.18 -17.05 -19.93
C VAL A 353 17.29 -16.06 -19.64
N SER A 354 17.44 -15.07 -20.50
CA SER A 354 18.45 -14.03 -20.32
C SER A 354 18.00 -12.96 -19.33
N GLN A 355 18.97 -12.21 -18.78
CA GLN A 355 18.68 -11.01 -18.01
C GLN A 355 17.83 -10.03 -18.82
N ARG A 356 18.06 -9.91 -20.12
CA ARG A 356 17.28 -9.07 -21.01
C ARG A 356 15.81 -9.49 -21.07
N ASP A 357 15.51 -10.79 -21.09
CA ASP A 357 14.13 -11.31 -21.09
C ASP A 357 13.39 -10.92 -19.82
N TYR A 358 14.06 -10.98 -18.65
CA TYR A 358 13.50 -10.51 -17.40
C TYR A 358 13.08 -9.03 -17.48
N TYR A 359 13.98 -8.15 -17.98
CA TYR A 359 13.67 -6.72 -18.12
C TYR A 359 12.65 -6.44 -19.23
N ALA A 360 12.55 -7.27 -20.24
CA ALA A 360 11.51 -7.17 -21.27
C ALA A 360 10.12 -7.46 -20.71
N ILE A 361 9.96 -8.51 -19.89
CA ILE A 361 8.71 -8.75 -19.15
C ILE A 361 8.45 -7.64 -18.12
N LYS A 362 9.47 -7.20 -17.40
CA LYS A 362 9.36 -6.04 -16.48
C LYS A 362 8.85 -4.79 -17.21
N ALA A 363 9.31 -4.53 -18.44
CA ALA A 363 8.85 -3.41 -19.26
C ALA A 363 7.37 -3.53 -19.65
N CYS A 364 6.83 -4.76 -19.75
CA CYS A 364 5.40 -4.95 -19.99
C CYS A 364 4.53 -4.53 -18.79
N LEU A 365 5.07 -4.59 -17.57
CA LEU A 365 4.36 -4.34 -16.32
C LEU A 365 4.74 -3.01 -15.66
N SER A 366 5.65 -2.22 -16.26
CA SER A 366 6.21 -1.01 -15.64
C SER A 366 5.19 0.12 -15.41
N GLY A 367 4.04 0.09 -16.08
CA GLY A 367 2.92 1.01 -15.85
C GLY A 367 2.00 0.62 -14.69
N VAL A 368 2.17 -0.58 -14.11
CA VAL A 368 1.34 -1.08 -13.01
C VAL A 368 1.90 -0.62 -11.68
N GLN A 369 1.06 -0.08 -10.83
CA GLN A 369 1.37 0.32 -9.45
C GLN A 369 0.35 -0.30 -8.49
N HIS A 370 0.77 -0.60 -7.26
CA HIS A 370 -0.17 -1.00 -6.22
C HIS A 370 -1.20 0.10 -5.95
N GLY A 371 -2.41 -0.31 -5.65
CA GLY A 371 -3.49 0.60 -5.26
C GLY A 371 -4.86 0.19 -5.78
N GLU A 372 -5.83 0.96 -5.33
CA GLU A 372 -7.21 0.79 -5.75
C GLU A 372 -7.48 1.50 -7.07
N ARG A 373 -8.37 0.91 -7.86
CA ARG A 373 -8.90 1.46 -9.10
C ARG A 373 -10.42 1.34 -9.09
N GLN A 374 -11.07 2.34 -9.69
CA GLN A 374 -12.51 2.27 -9.95
C GLN A 374 -12.81 1.22 -11.01
N LEU A 375 -13.81 0.41 -10.74
CA LEU A 375 -14.39 -0.47 -11.74
C LEU A 375 -15.38 0.32 -12.61
N PRO A 376 -15.49 0.01 -13.92
CA PRO A 376 -16.57 0.52 -14.74
C PRO A 376 -17.91 0.21 -14.06
N GLN A 377 -18.80 1.19 -13.98
CA GLN A 377 -20.16 0.90 -13.54
C GLN A 377 -20.79 -0.04 -14.56
N GLU A 378 -21.17 -1.23 -14.12
CA GLU A 378 -22.18 -1.98 -14.85
C GLU A 378 -23.38 -1.07 -15.01
N THR A 379 -23.77 -0.77 -16.22
CA THR A 379 -24.94 0.02 -16.53
C THR A 379 -26.17 -0.71 -16.00
N ALA A 380 -26.49 -0.49 -14.72
CA ALA A 380 -27.84 -0.70 -14.23
C ALA A 380 -28.72 0.20 -15.11
N ALA A 381 -29.47 -0.42 -15.96
CA ALA A 381 -30.33 0.26 -16.94
C ALA A 381 -31.09 1.39 -16.27
N GLY A 382 -30.74 2.65 -16.59
CA GLY A 382 -31.58 3.79 -16.27
C GLY A 382 -30.97 4.92 -15.43
N LEU A 383 -29.72 4.87 -14.94
CA LEU A 383 -29.09 6.00 -14.25
C LEU A 383 -28.14 6.73 -15.22
N LYS A 384 -28.46 7.98 -15.49
CA LYS A 384 -27.70 8.88 -16.35
C LYS A 384 -26.25 9.04 -15.86
N GLN A 385 -25.30 8.91 -16.77
CA GLN A 385 -23.88 9.14 -16.49
C GLN A 385 -23.62 10.57 -15.99
N PRO A 386 -22.53 10.80 -15.18
CA PRO A 386 -22.15 12.13 -14.69
C PRO A 386 -21.76 13.13 -15.80
N SER A 387 -21.80 12.76 -17.07
CA SER A 387 -21.47 13.62 -18.20
C SER A 387 -22.48 14.74 -18.47
N GLU A 388 -23.56 14.86 -17.68
CA GLU A 388 -24.55 15.94 -17.77
C GLU A 388 -24.49 16.93 -16.59
N LEU A 389 -23.36 17.10 -15.93
CA LEU A 389 -23.16 18.29 -15.12
C LEU A 389 -23.00 19.47 -16.08
N SER A 390 -23.94 20.40 -16.03
CA SER A 390 -23.94 21.60 -16.86
C SER A 390 -22.73 22.53 -16.63
N GLU A 391 -21.92 22.25 -15.63
CA GLU A 391 -20.69 22.98 -15.27
C GLU A 391 -19.56 22.00 -14.89
N PRO A 392 -18.29 22.38 -15.13
CA PRO A 392 -17.14 21.59 -14.69
C PRO A 392 -17.19 21.34 -13.19
N PRO A 393 -16.85 20.10 -12.71
CA PRO A 393 -16.85 19.75 -11.29
C PRO A 393 -16.02 20.71 -10.43
N GLU A 394 -14.88 21.21 -10.92
CA GLU A 394 -14.06 22.19 -10.20
C GLU A 394 -14.81 23.51 -9.94
N LYS A 395 -15.62 23.95 -10.87
CA LYS A 395 -16.43 25.16 -10.71
C LYS A 395 -17.52 24.95 -9.68
N ILE A 396 -18.16 23.78 -9.68
CA ILE A 396 -19.15 23.39 -8.68
C ILE A 396 -18.49 23.32 -7.29
N ALA A 397 -17.33 22.70 -7.17
CA ALA A 397 -16.60 22.59 -5.91
C ALA A 397 -16.24 23.98 -5.36
N ARG A 398 -15.73 24.90 -6.18
CA ARG A 398 -15.43 26.30 -5.78
C ARG A 398 -16.67 27.06 -5.31
N THR A 399 -17.77 26.95 -6.05
CA THR A 399 -19.02 27.60 -5.67
C THR A 399 -19.54 27.12 -4.32
N LEU A 400 -19.40 25.81 -4.07
CA LEU A 400 -19.76 25.21 -2.78
C LEU A 400 -18.80 25.61 -1.66
N GLU A 401 -17.49 25.71 -1.91
CA GLU A 401 -16.50 26.22 -0.95
C GLU A 401 -16.83 27.67 -0.54
N GLN A 402 -17.15 28.53 -1.49
CA GLN A 402 -17.62 29.89 -1.20
C GLN A 402 -18.90 29.90 -0.36
N SER A 403 -19.85 29.02 -0.70
CA SER A 403 -21.09 28.88 0.05
C SER A 403 -20.84 28.41 1.49
N ILE A 404 -19.95 27.47 1.69
CA ILE A 404 -19.54 26.97 2.99
C ILE A 404 -18.81 28.06 3.79
N ALA A 405 -17.84 28.76 3.17
CA ALA A 405 -17.09 29.84 3.80
C ALA A 405 -18.02 30.98 4.24
N SER A 406 -18.96 31.39 3.38
CA SER A 406 -19.94 32.47 3.72
C SER A 406 -20.85 32.14 4.90
N ARG A 407 -21.07 30.85 5.17
CA ARG A 407 -21.89 30.36 6.27
C ARG A 407 -21.07 29.95 7.52
N THR A 408 -19.75 29.88 7.38
CA THR A 408 -18.87 29.64 8.52
C THR A 408 -18.91 30.83 9.46
N PRO A 409 -19.19 30.66 10.76
CA PRO A 409 -19.29 31.77 11.67
C PRO A 409 -17.98 32.55 11.74
N THR A 410 -18.04 33.88 11.58
CA THR A 410 -16.98 34.76 12.09
C THR A 410 -17.20 34.89 13.60
N THR A 411 -16.32 34.30 14.38
CA THR A 411 -16.41 34.49 15.83
C THR A 411 -15.83 35.84 16.19
N PRO A 412 -16.57 36.72 16.90
CA PRO A 412 -16.00 37.92 17.49
C PRO A 412 -14.87 37.48 18.43
N ARG A 413 -13.67 37.97 18.19
CA ARG A 413 -12.40 37.47 18.79
C ARG A 413 -12.33 37.64 20.30
N SER A 414 -13.09 38.57 20.86
CA SER A 414 -13.08 38.94 22.27
C SER A 414 -14.07 38.17 23.12
N SER A 415 -14.98 37.38 22.53
CA SER A 415 -16.08 36.78 23.27
C SER A 415 -15.90 35.31 23.66
N LEU A 416 -14.97 34.58 23.05
CA LEU A 416 -14.84 33.15 23.27
C LEU A 416 -13.46 32.77 23.81
N ARG A 417 -13.41 31.97 24.90
CA ARG A 417 -12.20 31.40 25.48
C ARG A 417 -12.36 29.90 25.62
N LEU A 418 -11.30 29.17 25.30
CA LEU A 418 -11.12 27.74 25.60
C LEU A 418 -10.05 27.62 26.69
N LEU A 419 -10.37 26.90 27.75
CA LEU A 419 -9.47 26.55 28.82
C LEU A 419 -9.36 25.02 28.82
N ASP A 420 -8.15 24.53 28.69
CA ASP A 420 -7.88 23.09 28.77
C ASP A 420 -7.61 22.66 30.23
N ASP A 421 -7.29 21.40 30.40
CA ASP A 421 -6.93 20.78 31.67
C ASP A 421 -5.43 20.90 32.00
N THR A 422 -4.68 21.75 31.29
CA THR A 422 -3.27 22.00 31.59
C THR A 422 -3.04 22.91 32.77
N ALA A 423 -1.90 22.80 33.43
CA ALA A 423 -1.52 23.62 34.58
C ALA A 423 -1.50 25.14 34.31
N SER A 424 -1.53 25.56 33.04
CA SER A 424 -1.65 27.00 32.69
C SER A 424 -3.07 27.53 32.75
N ASN A 425 -4.06 26.67 32.66
CA ASN A 425 -5.48 27.03 32.59
C ASN A 425 -6.31 26.51 33.77
N MET A 426 -5.87 25.40 34.37
CA MET A 426 -6.54 24.70 35.44
C MET A 426 -5.66 24.65 36.70
N ASN A 427 -6.23 24.93 37.85
CA ASN A 427 -5.56 24.72 39.13
C ASN A 427 -6.08 23.44 39.78
N SER A 428 -5.23 22.43 39.92
CA SER A 428 -5.56 21.21 40.66
C SER A 428 -5.44 21.43 42.15
N LEU A 429 -6.49 21.12 42.88
CA LEU A 429 -6.59 21.31 44.33
C LEU A 429 -6.13 20.05 45.09
N LEU A 430 -6.04 18.89 44.44
CA LEU A 430 -5.61 17.65 45.06
C LEU A 430 -4.13 17.41 44.82
N PRO A 431 -3.29 17.28 45.89
CA PRO A 431 -1.88 16.93 45.74
C PRO A 431 -1.75 15.50 45.18
N GLY A 432 -0.85 15.33 44.24
CA GLY A 432 -0.56 14.04 43.62
C GLY A 432 -1.60 13.57 42.62
N SER A 433 -2.37 14.47 42.05
CA SER A 433 -3.28 14.20 40.94
C SER A 433 -2.53 13.56 39.77
N ALA A 434 -3.03 12.44 39.32
CA ALA A 434 -2.47 11.82 38.14
C ALA A 434 -2.96 12.59 36.92
N VAL A 435 -2.06 13.23 36.23
CA VAL A 435 -2.31 13.68 34.85
C VAL A 435 -2.29 12.46 33.98
N ALA A 436 -3.41 11.92 33.64
CA ALA A 436 -3.49 10.87 32.63
C ALA A 436 -3.60 11.54 31.28
N SER A 437 -2.48 11.70 30.64
CA SER A 437 -2.48 11.73 29.20
C SER A 437 -2.81 10.33 28.76
N HIS A 438 -3.97 10.08 28.26
CA HIS A 438 -4.42 8.88 27.66
C HIS A 438 -5.22 7.90 28.49
N ALA A 439 -6.00 7.24 27.68
CA ALA A 439 -6.63 5.98 27.97
C ALA A 439 -5.73 5.10 28.80
N ASP A 440 -6.21 4.75 29.98
CA ASP A 440 -5.57 3.91 30.94
C ASP A 440 -4.95 2.66 30.30
N GLY A 441 -3.69 2.42 30.62
CA GLY A 441 -2.98 1.21 30.27
C GLY A 441 -2.23 1.24 28.96
N VAL A 442 -2.36 2.23 28.12
CA VAL A 442 -1.47 2.41 26.96
C VAL A 442 -0.22 3.11 27.45
N LYS A 443 0.81 2.31 27.75
CA LYS A 443 2.15 2.84 28.01
C LYS A 443 2.63 3.51 26.73
N TRP A 444 2.54 4.83 26.69
CA TRP A 444 3.20 5.65 25.69
C TRP A 444 4.71 5.39 25.77
N GLY A 445 5.24 4.68 24.82
CA GLY A 445 6.62 4.24 24.77
C GLY A 445 6.83 3.04 23.91
N GLN A 446 5.77 2.34 23.53
CA GLN A 446 5.84 1.41 22.43
C GLN A 446 5.42 2.14 21.16
N LYS A 447 6.39 2.45 20.35
CA LYS A 447 6.25 2.93 18.98
C LYS A 447 5.37 1.98 18.21
N GLN A 448 4.15 2.22 18.10
CA GLN A 448 3.23 1.58 17.17
C GLN A 448 1.84 1.84 17.65
N GLN A 449 1.47 3.04 17.40
CA GLN A 449 0.12 3.32 17.69
C GLN A 449 -0.49 3.91 16.49
N ASP A 450 -1.30 3.07 15.96
CA ASP A 450 -2.36 3.48 15.09
C ASP A 450 -3.19 4.53 15.86
N PRO A 451 -3.03 5.83 15.59
CA PRO A 451 -3.82 6.87 16.26
C PRO A 451 -5.30 6.71 15.98
N VAL A 452 -5.69 5.90 15.00
CA VAL A 452 -7.07 5.57 14.66
C VAL A 452 -7.73 4.68 15.72
N ARG A 453 -6.95 3.94 16.48
CA ARG A 453 -7.50 2.93 17.42
C ARG A 453 -7.87 3.47 18.80
N TYR A 454 -7.30 4.63 19.21
CA TYR A 454 -7.45 5.17 20.57
C TYR A 454 -7.69 6.68 20.59
N GLY A 455 -8.27 7.24 19.55
CA GLY A 455 -8.51 8.66 19.47
C GLY A 455 -9.43 9.15 20.57
N ILE A 456 -8.86 9.68 21.62
CA ILE A 456 -9.59 10.49 22.59
C ILE A 456 -9.85 11.82 21.91
N VAL A 457 -11.10 12.10 21.72
CA VAL A 457 -11.56 13.35 21.17
C VAL A 457 -11.65 14.35 22.31
N ASN A 458 -10.60 15.10 22.56
CA ASN A 458 -10.56 16.17 23.54
C ASN A 458 -9.46 17.18 23.19
N LEU A 459 -9.45 18.30 23.91
CA LEU A 459 -8.44 19.31 23.70
C LEU A 459 -7.07 18.77 24.17
N GLY A 460 -6.07 18.74 23.27
CA GLY A 460 -4.75 18.19 23.56
C GLY A 460 -4.64 16.66 23.55
N GLN A 461 -5.71 15.94 23.20
CA GLN A 461 -5.76 14.47 23.17
C GLN A 461 -5.50 13.80 24.54
N SER A 462 -5.87 14.49 25.60
CA SER A 462 -5.74 14.04 26.97
C SER A 462 -6.83 14.61 27.82
N TYR A 463 -7.10 14.01 28.96
CA TYR A 463 -7.90 14.58 30.02
C TYR A 463 -7.24 14.28 31.37
N THR A 464 -7.46 15.13 32.33
CA THR A 464 -6.98 14.93 33.70
C THR A 464 -8.01 14.15 34.53
N TRP A 465 -7.55 13.23 35.36
CA TRP A 465 -8.39 12.50 36.27
C TRP A 465 -7.82 12.45 37.69
N TRP A 466 -8.68 12.38 38.68
CA TRP A 466 -8.34 12.30 40.08
C TRP A 466 -9.11 11.18 40.76
N ASN A 467 -8.45 10.42 41.61
CA ASN A 467 -9.10 9.48 42.49
C ASN A 467 -9.51 10.24 43.76
N ALA A 468 -10.57 11.03 43.68
CA ALA A 468 -10.97 11.97 44.71
C ALA A 468 -11.75 11.30 45.86
N PRO A 469 -11.53 11.73 47.11
CA PRO A 469 -12.50 11.47 48.19
C PRO A 469 -13.88 11.99 47.85
N ALA A 470 -14.92 11.52 48.54
CA ALA A 470 -16.26 12.01 48.36
C ALA A 470 -16.36 13.50 48.76
N GLU A 471 -17.19 14.23 48.03
CA GLU A 471 -17.54 15.65 48.29
C GLU A 471 -16.30 16.56 48.44
N THR A 472 -15.30 16.33 47.62
CA THR A 472 -14.02 17.04 47.64
C THR A 472 -13.86 17.91 46.42
N ASP A 473 -13.37 19.15 46.60
CA ASP A 473 -13.00 20.04 45.52
C ASP A 473 -11.75 19.54 44.81
N VAL A 474 -11.84 19.43 43.49
CA VAL A 474 -10.83 18.72 42.67
C VAL A 474 -9.99 19.69 41.87
N ALA A 475 -10.65 20.63 41.16
CA ALA A 475 -10.00 21.58 40.29
C ALA A 475 -10.78 22.88 40.11
N THR A 476 -10.08 23.96 39.74
CA THR A 476 -10.67 25.24 39.44
C THR A 476 -10.13 25.83 38.13
N TRP A 477 -10.98 26.66 37.51
CA TRP A 477 -10.64 27.46 36.33
C TRP A 477 -11.01 28.90 36.55
N GLN A 478 -10.11 29.87 36.24
CA GLN A 478 -10.38 31.28 36.28
C GLN A 478 -11.34 31.66 35.13
N LEU A 479 -12.53 32.14 35.44
CA LEU A 479 -13.54 32.45 34.43
C LEU A 479 -13.22 33.72 33.64
N VAL A 480 -12.58 34.73 34.25
CA VAL A 480 -12.22 36.00 33.63
C VAL A 480 -10.70 36.12 33.54
N ALA A 481 -10.17 36.52 32.39
CA ALA A 481 -8.70 36.69 32.22
C ALA A 481 -8.21 37.92 33.00
N GLN A 482 -7.13 37.74 33.75
CA GLN A 482 -6.46 38.84 34.45
C GLN A 482 -5.57 39.69 33.57
N ASP A 483 -5.14 39.12 32.42
CA ASP A 483 -4.23 39.78 31.47
C ASP A 483 -5.08 40.47 30.40
N GLY A 484 -5.03 41.80 30.32
CA GLY A 484 -5.76 42.64 29.39
C GLY A 484 -5.51 42.42 27.89
N ILE A 485 -5.76 41.22 27.40
CA ILE A 485 -5.69 40.87 25.95
C ILE A 485 -6.92 41.39 25.19
N ASP A 486 -7.95 41.81 25.91
CA ASP A 486 -9.15 42.40 25.32
C ASP A 486 -8.99 43.94 25.24
N GLY A 487 -8.22 44.39 24.27
CA GLY A 487 -7.82 45.77 24.03
C GLY A 487 -8.96 46.73 23.65
N GLN A 488 -10.00 46.83 24.44
CA GLN A 488 -10.91 48.00 24.42
C GLN A 488 -11.20 48.42 25.87
N GLY A 489 -10.81 49.65 26.19
CA GLY A 489 -10.97 50.24 27.48
C GLY A 489 -12.42 50.21 27.97
N GLU A 490 -12.65 49.40 28.99
CA GLU A 490 -13.95 49.32 29.65
C GLU A 490 -14.03 50.32 30.77
N SER A 491 -15.23 50.86 30.91
CA SER A 491 -15.61 51.74 32.01
C SER A 491 -15.43 51.03 33.37
N PRO A 492 -14.83 51.63 34.36
CA PRO A 492 -14.50 51.05 35.67
C PRO A 492 -15.71 50.62 36.51
N ASP A 493 -16.94 50.76 36.02
CA ASP A 493 -18.19 50.57 36.82
C ASP A 493 -18.96 49.29 36.49
N ALA A 494 -18.48 48.33 35.63
CA ALA A 494 -19.15 47.09 35.35
C ALA A 494 -19.00 46.06 36.48
N LYS A 495 -19.94 46.07 37.45
CA LYS A 495 -19.94 45.20 38.65
C LYS A 495 -20.19 43.69 38.35
N SER A 496 -20.62 43.31 37.16
CA SER A 496 -20.84 41.91 36.82
C SER A 496 -20.66 41.65 35.32
N ILE A 497 -20.02 40.52 34.99
CA ILE A 497 -19.75 40.05 33.63
C ILE A 497 -20.71 38.87 33.35
N ARG A 498 -21.37 38.89 32.19
CA ARG A 498 -22.24 37.78 31.80
C ARG A 498 -21.43 36.78 30.92
N LEU A 499 -21.39 35.51 31.38
CA LEU A 499 -20.71 34.44 30.73
C LEU A 499 -21.66 33.27 30.50
N ARG A 500 -21.58 32.63 29.34
CA ARG A 500 -22.09 31.28 29.08
C ARG A 500 -20.94 30.30 29.17
N ILE A 501 -21.19 29.18 29.87
CA ILE A 501 -20.15 28.22 30.22
C ILE A 501 -20.53 26.84 29.71
N TRP A 502 -19.60 26.18 29.09
CA TRP A 502 -19.69 24.74 28.70
C TRP A 502 -18.51 24.02 29.30
N VAL A 503 -18.70 22.73 29.61
CA VAL A 503 -17.66 21.85 30.14
C VAL A 503 -17.65 20.53 29.40
N SER A 504 -16.46 19.90 29.34
CA SER A 504 -16.29 18.52 28.86
C SER A 504 -15.44 17.71 29.85
N TRP A 505 -15.49 16.38 29.68
CA TRP A 505 -14.77 15.43 30.51
C TRP A 505 -14.41 14.17 29.74
N GLY A 506 -13.50 13.36 30.30
CA GLY A 506 -13.25 12.00 29.81
C GLY A 506 -14.39 11.07 30.24
N ALA A 507 -15.08 10.46 29.29
CA ALA A 507 -16.20 9.53 29.54
C ALA A 507 -15.82 8.10 29.07
N GLY A 508 -16.74 7.12 29.23
CA GLY A 508 -16.63 5.79 28.67
C GLY A 508 -16.06 4.73 29.61
N TRP A 509 -15.82 5.07 30.90
CA TRP A 509 -15.40 4.11 31.90
C TRP A 509 -16.44 3.95 33.01
N PRO A 510 -16.86 2.71 33.36
CA PRO A 510 -17.84 2.47 34.41
C PRO A 510 -17.38 2.92 35.83
N THR A 511 -16.06 3.11 35.99
CA THR A 511 -15.46 3.58 37.25
C THR A 511 -15.49 5.07 37.49
N HIS A 512 -15.77 5.89 36.45
CA HIS A 512 -15.84 7.34 36.56
C HIS A 512 -16.99 7.80 37.48
N ALA A 513 -16.91 9.05 37.98
CA ALA A 513 -17.88 9.59 38.92
C ALA A 513 -19.29 9.67 38.34
N PRO A 514 -20.29 9.06 38.98
CA PRO A 514 -21.67 9.15 38.51
C PRO A 514 -22.33 10.48 38.83
N ASP A 515 -21.74 11.30 39.72
CA ASP A 515 -22.35 12.47 40.34
C ASP A 515 -21.34 13.61 40.59
N ALA A 516 -20.36 13.78 39.70
CA ALA A 516 -19.47 14.93 39.75
C ALA A 516 -20.27 16.25 39.54
N SER A 517 -19.89 17.32 40.24
CA SER A 517 -20.64 18.58 40.19
C SER A 517 -19.77 19.78 39.88
N TYR A 518 -20.32 20.71 39.10
CA TYR A 518 -19.69 21.98 38.75
C TYR A 518 -20.37 23.12 39.53
N TRP A 519 -19.54 24.03 40.05
CA TRP A 519 -19.94 25.14 40.86
C TRP A 519 -19.29 26.44 40.40
N ILE A 520 -19.92 27.60 40.62
CA ILE A 520 -19.24 28.90 40.58
C ILE A 520 -19.01 29.37 42.03
N ASP A 521 -17.77 29.74 42.27
CA ASP A 521 -17.33 30.46 43.46
C ASP A 521 -17.10 31.91 43.03
N SER A 522 -17.82 32.84 43.62
CA SER A 522 -17.97 34.20 43.07
C SER A 522 -16.83 35.11 43.44
N ASP A 523 -16.20 34.93 44.61
CA ASP A 523 -15.07 35.72 45.08
C ASP A 523 -13.70 35.07 44.88
N GLY A 524 -13.68 33.82 44.37
CA GLY A 524 -12.45 33.03 44.14
C GLY A 524 -11.79 32.55 45.41
N ASN A 525 -12.45 32.62 46.57
CA ASN A 525 -11.94 32.23 47.86
C ASN A 525 -12.63 30.98 48.39
N LEU A 526 -12.07 29.81 48.12
CA LEU A 526 -12.60 28.49 48.50
C LEU A 526 -12.83 28.32 50.03
N ALA A 527 -12.40 29.24 50.83
CA ALA A 527 -12.63 29.22 52.28
C ALA A 527 -14.01 29.77 52.66
N THR A 528 -14.68 30.52 51.79
CA THR A 528 -16.04 31.04 51.93
C THR A 528 -16.99 30.18 51.14
N LEU A 529 -18.00 29.58 51.76
CA LEU A 529 -18.97 28.67 51.10
C LEU A 529 -20.30 29.29 50.76
N ASP A 530 -20.56 30.52 51.26
CA ASP A 530 -21.84 31.21 51.16
C ASP A 530 -22.07 31.88 49.79
N ASP A 531 -21.03 32.01 48.98
CA ASP A 531 -21.09 32.57 47.62
C ASP A 531 -20.90 31.52 46.53
N GLN A 532 -20.84 30.24 46.91
CA GLN A 532 -20.75 29.10 45.95
C GLN A 532 -22.14 28.75 45.43
N THR A 533 -22.26 28.68 44.10
CA THR A 533 -23.50 28.31 43.41
C THR A 533 -23.33 27.06 42.58
N ALA A 534 -24.15 26.04 42.85
CA ALA A 534 -24.17 24.81 42.04
C ALA A 534 -24.74 25.07 40.64
N LEU A 535 -24.05 24.56 39.60
CA LEU A 535 -24.48 24.71 38.22
C LEU A 535 -25.09 23.44 37.66
N ALA A 536 -24.40 22.32 37.80
CA ALA A 536 -24.85 21.03 37.30
C ALA A 536 -24.18 19.87 38.02
N THR A 537 -24.89 18.76 38.12
CA THR A 537 -24.32 17.44 38.44
C THR A 537 -24.32 16.65 37.17
N VAL A 538 -23.20 15.91 36.90
CA VAL A 538 -22.97 15.15 35.68
C VAL A 538 -22.54 13.75 36.01
N ASP A 539 -23.03 12.79 35.23
CA ASP A 539 -22.56 11.43 35.26
C ASP A 539 -21.42 11.29 34.23
N GLN A 540 -20.17 11.26 34.74
CA GLN A 540 -18.98 11.24 33.88
C GLN A 540 -18.72 9.91 33.20
N ARG A 541 -19.49 8.88 33.48
CA ARG A 541 -19.45 7.59 32.76
C ARG A 541 -20.00 7.74 31.34
N TYR A 542 -20.89 8.71 31.09
CA TYR A 542 -21.61 8.91 29.82
C TYR A 542 -21.23 10.19 29.11
N PRO A 543 -21.53 10.28 27.80
CA PRO A 543 -21.45 11.54 27.06
C PRO A 543 -22.41 12.62 27.63
N ALA A 544 -22.08 13.89 27.43
CA ALA A 544 -22.86 15.04 27.87
C ALA A 544 -24.28 15.11 27.25
N THR A 545 -24.52 14.45 26.16
CA THR A 545 -25.82 14.37 25.47
C THR A 545 -26.80 13.39 26.11
N GLY A 546 -26.40 12.69 27.18
CA GLY A 546 -27.31 11.90 28.01
C GLY A 546 -27.92 10.71 27.24
N LEU A 547 -27.12 9.78 26.76
CA LEU A 547 -27.64 8.50 26.29
C LEU A 547 -27.76 7.54 27.50
N GLU A 548 -28.80 7.78 28.31
CA GLU A 548 -29.18 6.82 29.35
C GLU A 548 -29.60 5.49 28.71
N GLY A 549 -29.02 4.39 29.17
CA GLY A 549 -29.40 3.05 28.76
C GLY A 549 -28.48 2.36 27.73
N ILE A 550 -27.39 2.97 27.35
CA ILE A 550 -26.35 2.32 26.57
C ILE A 550 -25.32 1.67 27.49
N GLU A 551 -24.90 0.47 27.20
CA GLU A 551 -23.77 -0.19 27.89
C GLU A 551 -22.54 0.72 27.81
N ILE A 552 -21.91 0.99 28.97
CA ILE A 552 -20.74 1.85 29.05
C ILE A 552 -19.58 1.04 28.44
N PRO A 553 -19.01 1.45 27.29
CA PRO A 553 -17.85 0.79 26.78
C PRO A 553 -16.66 1.10 27.69
N SER A 554 -15.86 0.08 28.01
CA SER A 554 -14.64 0.23 28.82
C SER A 554 -13.51 0.83 27.97
N GLU A 555 -13.73 2.00 27.40
CA GLU A 555 -12.76 2.75 26.61
C GLU A 555 -12.95 4.25 26.78
N SER A 556 -11.85 5.00 26.74
CA SER A 556 -11.88 6.45 26.88
C SER A 556 -12.61 7.12 25.71
N ARG A 557 -13.54 8.01 26.06
CA ARG A 557 -14.30 8.82 25.09
C ARG A 557 -14.39 10.27 25.56
N TRP A 558 -14.51 11.17 24.62
CA TRP A 558 -14.88 12.55 24.92
C TRP A 558 -16.37 12.66 25.22
N SER A 559 -16.70 13.39 26.29
CA SER A 559 -18.10 13.58 26.68
C SER A 559 -18.91 14.41 25.69
N GLY A 560 -18.28 15.22 24.84
CA GLY A 560 -18.92 16.38 24.22
C GLY A 560 -19.10 17.52 25.25
N LEU A 561 -19.73 18.64 24.83
CA LEU A 561 -19.89 19.83 25.62
C LEU A 561 -21.25 19.85 26.34
N LYS A 562 -21.22 19.97 27.67
CA LYS A 562 -22.37 20.18 28.52
C LYS A 562 -22.54 21.68 28.74
N ASP A 563 -23.69 22.24 28.37
CA ASP A 563 -24.05 23.63 28.65
C ASP A 563 -24.43 23.79 30.13
N LEU A 564 -23.71 24.62 30.83
CA LEU A 564 -23.98 24.99 32.22
C LEU A 564 -24.87 26.25 32.34
N GLY A 565 -25.20 26.91 31.20
CA GLY A 565 -26.04 28.10 31.18
C GLY A 565 -25.29 29.43 31.17
N ILE A 566 -26.05 30.53 31.38
CA ILE A 566 -25.53 31.89 31.40
C ILE A 566 -25.53 32.40 32.84
N HIS A 567 -24.35 32.85 33.28
CA HIS A 567 -24.16 33.34 34.65
C HIS A 567 -23.58 34.74 34.67
N SER A 568 -23.97 35.52 35.70
CA SER A 568 -23.39 36.83 36.00
C SER A 568 -22.29 36.61 37.05
N VAL A 569 -21.04 36.92 36.72
CA VAL A 569 -19.88 36.62 37.55
C VAL A 569 -19.05 37.86 37.81
N THR A 570 -18.24 37.87 38.87
CA THR A 570 -17.23 38.90 39.16
C THR A 570 -15.93 38.60 38.41
N GLU A 571 -14.97 39.52 38.43
CA GLU A 571 -13.64 39.32 37.85
C GLU A 571 -12.85 38.24 38.59
N GLN A 572 -13.13 37.98 39.87
CA GLN A 572 -12.45 36.96 40.67
C GLN A 572 -13.09 35.57 40.56
N ALA A 573 -14.25 35.47 39.97
CA ALA A 573 -15.02 34.21 39.93
C ALA A 573 -14.26 33.05 39.28
N ILE A 574 -14.36 31.89 39.90
CA ILE A 574 -13.80 30.64 39.42
C ILE A 574 -14.90 29.60 39.15
N LEU A 575 -14.68 28.74 38.20
CA LEU A 575 -15.41 27.49 38.02
C LEU A 575 -14.74 26.42 38.88
N LEU A 576 -15.52 25.68 39.66
CA LEU A 576 -15.08 24.66 40.57
C LEU A 576 -15.65 23.30 40.14
N LEU A 577 -14.81 22.27 40.11
CA LEU A 577 -15.21 20.85 39.95
C LEU A 577 -15.09 20.14 41.29
N ARG A 578 -16.19 19.52 41.73
CA ARG A 578 -16.28 18.76 42.97
C ARG A 578 -16.66 17.31 42.70
N SER A 579 -16.03 16.39 43.43
CA SER A 579 -16.35 14.97 43.39
C SER A 579 -17.75 14.68 43.97
N GLY A 580 -18.35 13.56 43.59
CA GLY A 580 -19.63 13.14 44.07
C GLY A 580 -19.65 12.57 45.48
N ALA A 581 -20.78 12.01 45.89
CA ALA A 581 -21.01 11.46 47.20
C ALA A 581 -20.19 10.18 47.49
N GLN A 582 -19.64 9.55 46.49
CA GLN A 582 -18.81 8.35 46.60
C GLN A 582 -17.40 8.62 46.11
N ARG A 583 -16.42 7.91 46.68
CA ARG A 583 -15.06 7.94 46.17
C ARG A 583 -15.02 7.31 44.78
N SER A 584 -14.78 8.09 43.77
CA SER A 584 -14.70 7.67 42.38
C SER A 584 -13.78 8.57 41.56
N PRO A 585 -13.19 8.09 40.52
CA PRO A 585 -12.40 8.90 39.57
C PRO A 585 -13.25 10.02 38.97
N VAL A 586 -12.84 11.27 39.21
CA VAL A 586 -13.42 12.48 38.59
C VAL A 586 -12.51 12.89 37.42
N THR A 587 -13.11 13.34 36.33
CA THR A 587 -12.37 13.70 35.13
C THR A 587 -12.69 15.11 34.68
N ALA A 588 -11.72 15.78 34.06
CA ALA A 588 -11.89 17.07 33.41
C ALA A 588 -11.10 17.15 32.12
N ASP A 589 -11.59 17.90 31.17
CA ASP A 589 -10.93 18.11 29.89
C ASP A 589 -10.96 19.62 29.54
N MET A 590 -12.06 20.15 29.08
CA MET A 590 -12.13 21.48 28.51
C MET A 590 -13.28 22.30 29.12
N VAL A 591 -13.03 23.60 29.32
CA VAL A 591 -14.06 24.61 29.64
C VAL A 591 -14.11 25.63 28.51
N VAL A 592 -15.30 25.89 27.99
CA VAL A 592 -15.56 26.91 26.97
C VAL A 592 -16.36 28.02 27.59
N ILE A 593 -15.92 29.26 27.40
CA ILE A 593 -16.55 30.45 27.97
C ILE A 593 -16.85 31.42 26.83
N GLU A 594 -18.08 31.90 26.76
CA GLU A 594 -18.50 32.98 25.86
C GLU A 594 -18.94 34.18 26.66
N ARG A 595 -18.31 35.33 26.42
CA ARG A 595 -18.69 36.61 27.07
C ARG A 595 -19.86 37.24 26.31
N GLU A 596 -20.84 37.77 27.08
CA GLU A 596 -22.02 38.46 26.56
C GLU A 596 -22.77 37.71 25.44
N PRO A 597 -23.23 36.45 25.68
CA PRO A 597 -23.85 35.65 24.64
C PRO A 597 -25.20 36.26 24.23
N ASP A 598 -25.58 36.09 22.97
CA ASP A 598 -26.86 36.50 22.43
C ASP A 598 -28.03 36.00 23.28
N ARG A 599 -29.02 36.86 23.53
CA ARG A 599 -30.21 36.56 24.32
C ARG A 599 -31.20 35.70 23.55
N GLY A 600 -30.90 34.45 23.30
CA GLY A 600 -31.85 33.61 22.59
C GLY A 600 -31.67 32.12 22.84
N THR A 601 -32.72 31.53 23.44
CA THR A 601 -33.07 30.09 23.43
C THR A 601 -32.13 29.08 24.09
N ALA A 602 -32.74 28.05 24.64
CA ALA A 602 -32.18 26.95 25.38
C ALA A 602 -31.01 26.25 24.63
N SER A 603 -30.04 25.78 25.42
CA SER A 603 -28.96 24.84 25.06
C SER A 603 -28.37 25.02 23.66
N GLN A 604 -27.55 26.04 23.45
CA GLN A 604 -26.78 26.20 22.19
C GLN A 604 -25.35 25.78 22.43
N MET A 605 -24.81 25.05 21.42
CA MET A 605 -23.37 24.76 21.38
C MET A 605 -22.57 26.06 21.19
N PRO A 606 -21.32 26.17 21.67
CA PRO A 606 -20.50 27.35 21.44
C PRO A 606 -20.21 27.54 19.95
N PRO A 607 -19.96 28.77 19.49
CA PRO A 607 -19.69 29.07 18.07
C PRO A 607 -18.28 28.67 17.68
N LEU A 608 -18.03 27.38 17.67
CA LEU A 608 -16.73 26.81 17.30
C LEU A 608 -16.72 26.40 15.84
N SER A 609 -15.57 26.57 15.16
CA SER A 609 -15.30 26.02 13.84
C SER A 609 -15.07 24.51 13.92
N SER A 610 -15.09 23.83 12.76
CA SER A 610 -14.78 22.38 12.67
C SER A 610 -13.45 22.04 13.31
N PRO A 611 -13.24 20.82 13.78
CA PRO A 611 -11.92 20.32 14.14
C PRO A 611 -10.93 20.52 13.00
N VAL A 612 -9.64 20.56 13.32
CA VAL A 612 -8.61 20.57 12.30
C VAL A 612 -8.66 19.25 11.52
N ASP A 613 -8.67 19.36 10.20
CA ASP A 613 -8.76 18.25 9.27
C ASP A 613 -7.51 18.23 8.37
N PRO A 614 -6.91 17.07 8.06
CA PRO A 614 -5.76 17.02 7.18
C PRO A 614 -6.03 17.53 5.76
N GLU A 615 -7.28 17.39 5.29
CA GLU A 615 -7.63 17.68 3.90
C GLU A 615 -8.05 19.15 3.69
N CYS A 616 -8.82 19.73 4.61
CA CYS A 616 -9.40 21.05 4.38
C CYS A 616 -9.73 21.80 5.66
N ASN A 617 -9.06 22.92 5.87
CA ASN A 617 -9.32 23.84 6.96
C ASN A 617 -9.71 25.20 6.40
N ILE A 618 -10.88 25.71 6.75
CA ILE A 618 -11.37 27.02 6.32
C ILE A 618 -11.36 27.98 7.51
N GLU A 619 -10.72 29.14 7.30
CA GLU A 619 -10.68 30.27 8.24
C GLU A 619 -11.38 31.45 7.59
N ARG A 620 -12.50 31.89 8.11
CA ARG A 620 -13.14 33.12 7.68
C ARG A 620 -12.52 34.32 8.40
N ILE A 621 -11.96 35.25 7.67
CA ILE A 621 -11.24 36.40 8.27
C ILE A 621 -11.81 37.77 7.90
N ASP A 622 -12.46 37.92 6.74
CA ASP A 622 -13.09 39.15 6.27
C ASP A 622 -12.19 40.38 6.49
N ALA A 623 -10.93 40.35 6.04
CA ALA A 623 -9.95 41.40 6.30
C ALA A 623 -9.58 42.16 5.04
N ALA A 624 -9.73 43.48 5.06
CA ALA A 624 -9.33 44.38 3.98
C ALA A 624 -8.02 45.10 4.31
N GLY A 625 -7.17 45.35 3.29
CA GLY A 625 -5.91 46.06 3.44
C GLY A 625 -4.78 45.22 4.00
N VAL A 626 -4.81 43.90 3.81
CA VAL A 626 -3.77 42.96 4.27
C VAL A 626 -2.53 43.09 3.43
N THR A 627 -1.40 43.44 4.05
CA THR A 627 -0.08 43.50 3.42
C THR A 627 0.75 42.26 3.65
N SER A 628 0.58 41.61 4.82
CA SER A 628 1.24 40.33 5.15
C SER A 628 0.29 39.45 5.94
N LEU A 629 0.38 38.14 5.70
CA LEU A 629 -0.38 37.12 6.43
C LEU A 629 0.59 36.07 6.95
N ARG A 630 0.49 35.66 8.23
CA ARG A 630 1.37 34.65 8.83
C ARG A 630 0.55 33.61 9.58
N MET A 631 0.85 32.34 9.32
CA MET A 631 0.48 31.23 10.19
C MET A 631 1.62 30.93 11.13
N THR A 632 1.41 31.02 12.43
CA THR A 632 2.35 30.55 13.45
C THR A 632 1.79 29.28 14.05
N ILE A 633 2.55 28.18 13.99
CA ILE A 633 2.21 26.87 14.51
C ILE A 633 2.93 26.68 15.84
N GLU A 634 2.21 26.33 16.87
CA GLU A 634 2.67 26.21 18.25
C GLU A 634 2.73 24.75 18.71
N ALA A 635 1.90 23.87 18.12
CA ALA A 635 1.92 22.43 18.37
C ALA A 635 1.37 21.65 17.18
N THR A 636 1.80 20.39 17.09
CA THR A 636 1.30 19.40 16.12
C THR A 636 0.95 18.10 16.84
N ASN A 637 0.19 17.24 16.19
CA ASN A 637 -0.08 15.87 16.66
C ASN A 637 1.04 14.87 16.37
N GLY A 638 2.24 15.32 16.10
CA GLY A 638 3.39 14.49 15.76
C GLY A 638 4.70 15.27 15.74
N ALA A 639 5.49 15.10 14.73
CA ALA A 639 6.81 15.70 14.54
C ALA A 639 6.72 17.16 14.02
N GLU A 640 7.60 17.55 13.08
CA GLU A 640 7.62 18.89 12.49
C GLU A 640 6.31 19.20 11.76
N PRO A 641 5.76 20.42 11.84
CA PRO A 641 4.58 20.82 11.07
C PRO A 641 4.74 20.57 9.58
N CYS A 642 3.68 20.08 8.95
CA CYS A 642 3.60 19.92 7.51
C CYS A 642 2.34 20.60 6.97
N ILE A 643 2.50 21.44 5.94
CA ILE A 643 1.42 22.07 5.20
C ILE A 643 1.66 21.85 3.71
N ASP A 644 0.68 21.30 3.00
CA ASP A 644 0.79 21.07 1.57
C ASP A 644 0.36 22.29 0.76
N GLU A 645 -0.73 22.97 1.15
CA GLU A 645 -1.26 24.10 0.41
C GLU A 645 -1.91 25.15 1.33
N VAL A 646 -1.69 26.41 0.99
CA VAL A 646 -2.38 27.57 1.57
C VAL A 646 -2.99 28.38 0.42
N GLU A 647 -4.28 28.58 0.49
CA GLU A 647 -5.03 29.35 -0.48
C GLU A 647 -5.69 30.56 0.24
N CYS A 648 -5.57 31.76 -0.33
CA CYS A 648 -6.20 32.98 0.18
C CYS A 648 -7.21 33.48 -0.83
N TYR A 649 -8.45 33.59 -0.43
CA TYR A 649 -9.55 33.94 -1.34
C TYR A 649 -10.04 35.37 -1.10
N SER A 650 -10.09 36.15 -2.18
CA SER A 650 -10.73 37.48 -2.19
C SER A 650 -12.26 37.35 -2.04
N PRO A 651 -13.00 38.45 -1.74
CA PRO A 651 -14.47 38.44 -1.74
C PRO A 651 -15.09 37.94 -3.05
N GLU A 652 -14.40 38.15 -4.19
CA GLU A 652 -14.82 37.66 -5.51
C GLU A 652 -14.53 36.19 -5.73
N GLY A 653 -13.87 35.53 -4.77
CA GLY A 653 -13.54 34.10 -4.82
C GLY A 653 -12.31 33.76 -5.64
N LEU A 654 -11.42 34.71 -5.87
CA LEU A 654 -10.13 34.47 -6.52
C LEU A 654 -9.09 34.04 -5.50
N ASN A 655 -8.36 32.95 -5.76
CA ASN A 655 -7.19 32.59 -4.96
C ASN A 655 -6.02 33.53 -5.32
N ILE A 656 -5.63 34.35 -4.34
CA ILE A 656 -4.55 35.35 -4.48
C ILE A 656 -3.25 34.92 -3.79
N ALA A 657 -3.18 33.73 -3.18
CA ALA A 657 -2.02 33.28 -2.42
C ALA A 657 -0.74 33.21 -3.28
N SER A 658 -0.85 32.79 -4.53
CA SER A 658 0.28 32.69 -5.47
C SER A 658 0.92 34.04 -5.83
N MET A 659 0.25 35.17 -5.54
CA MET A 659 0.81 36.53 -5.76
C MET A 659 1.78 36.94 -4.65
N ALA A 660 1.79 36.25 -3.52
CA ALA A 660 2.57 36.61 -2.36
C ALA A 660 4.02 36.07 -2.45
N LYS A 661 4.94 36.84 -1.89
CA LYS A 661 6.28 36.35 -1.60
C LYS A 661 6.27 35.52 -0.32
N LEU A 662 6.79 34.30 -0.38
CA LEU A 662 6.79 33.37 0.75
C LEU A 662 8.05 33.50 1.60
N SER A 663 7.90 33.34 2.92
CA SER A 663 8.98 33.13 3.87
C SER A 663 8.53 32.18 4.97
N SER A 664 9.46 31.51 5.67
CA SER A 664 9.16 30.52 6.70
C SER A 664 10.18 30.55 7.85
N SER A 665 9.90 29.81 8.92
CA SER A 665 10.84 29.53 10.01
C SER A 665 12.04 28.69 9.59
N GLY A 666 12.02 28.12 8.40
CA GLY A 666 13.01 27.24 7.79
C GLY A 666 12.41 25.95 7.28
N ASP A 667 13.06 25.34 6.31
CA ASP A 667 12.61 24.13 5.65
C ASP A 667 13.31 22.91 6.24
N PHE A 668 12.62 21.77 6.23
CA PHE A 668 13.18 20.49 6.68
C PHE A 668 14.41 20.11 5.85
N PRO A 669 15.58 19.89 6.48
CA PRO A 669 16.82 19.71 5.76
C PRO A 669 16.86 18.38 5.00
N GLY A 670 17.44 18.41 3.79
CA GLY A 670 17.77 17.21 3.03
C GLY A 670 16.65 16.60 2.21
N ASN A 671 15.47 17.20 2.14
CA ASN A 671 14.36 16.68 1.34
C ASN A 671 14.05 17.58 0.14
N ALA A 672 14.21 17.06 -1.07
CA ALA A 672 13.95 17.79 -2.31
C ALA A 672 12.46 17.98 -2.62
N PHE A 673 11.59 17.22 -1.97
CA PHE A 673 10.13 17.21 -2.24
C PHE A 673 9.36 18.18 -1.34
N HIS A 674 9.93 18.59 -0.18
CA HIS A 674 9.26 19.44 0.79
C HIS A 674 9.94 20.82 0.85
N LYS A 675 9.37 21.77 0.12
CA LYS A 675 9.92 23.12 -0.04
C LYS A 675 8.86 24.18 0.18
N LEU A 676 9.29 25.35 0.65
CA LEU A 676 8.42 26.49 0.87
C LEU A 676 7.65 26.93 -0.39
N GLU A 677 8.27 26.82 -1.55
CA GLU A 677 7.64 27.19 -2.83
C GLU A 677 6.41 26.38 -3.20
N HIS A 678 6.23 25.19 -2.57
CA HIS A 678 5.07 24.33 -2.79
C HIS A 678 3.83 24.80 -2.01
N LEU A 679 3.98 25.70 -1.08
CA LEU A 679 2.89 26.13 -0.18
C LEU A 679 1.71 26.80 -0.89
N THR A 680 1.93 27.38 -2.07
CA THR A 680 0.91 28.12 -2.86
C THR A 680 0.96 27.81 -4.35
N ASP A 681 1.45 26.63 -4.72
CA ASP A 681 1.62 26.24 -6.14
C ASP A 681 0.34 25.68 -6.79
N GLY A 682 -0.73 25.54 -6.02
CA GLY A 682 -2.02 25.03 -6.46
C GLY A 682 -2.07 23.50 -6.56
N ILE A 683 -1.00 22.80 -6.12
CA ILE A 683 -0.90 21.35 -6.17
C ILE A 683 -0.99 20.82 -4.74
N ARG A 684 -2.05 20.07 -4.46
CA ARG A 684 -2.31 19.51 -3.13
C ARG A 684 -1.77 18.10 -3.03
N GLY A 685 -1.41 17.69 -1.84
CA GLY A 685 -0.91 16.36 -1.52
C GLY A 685 0.48 16.37 -0.90
N ASN A 686 0.75 15.36 -0.09
CA ASN A 686 1.97 15.30 0.73
C ASN A 686 3.27 15.36 -0.09
N ALA A 687 3.27 14.92 -1.34
CA ALA A 687 4.45 14.92 -2.21
C ALA A 687 4.97 16.35 -2.54
N ARG A 688 4.12 17.38 -2.39
CA ARG A 688 4.44 18.78 -2.61
C ARG A 688 3.94 19.60 -1.42
N SER A 689 4.74 19.65 -0.38
CA SER A 689 4.37 20.33 0.86
C SER A 689 5.58 21.06 1.43
N TRP A 690 5.34 21.98 2.35
CA TRP A 690 6.34 22.54 3.23
C TRP A 690 6.37 21.77 4.54
N ILE A 691 7.56 21.43 5.02
CA ILE A 691 7.79 20.90 6.37
C ILE A 691 8.74 21.82 7.11
N SER A 692 8.40 22.18 8.35
CA SER A 692 9.25 23.01 9.21
C SER A 692 10.55 22.28 9.57
N ASN A 693 11.62 23.06 9.86
CA ASN A 693 12.85 22.53 10.44
C ASN A 693 12.81 22.45 11.98
N GLN A 694 11.66 22.69 12.62
CA GLN A 694 11.47 22.72 14.07
C GLN A 694 10.38 21.71 14.48
N ALA A 695 10.73 20.77 15.35
CA ALA A 695 9.77 19.79 15.86
C ALA A 695 8.62 20.48 16.61
N GLY A 696 7.39 20.18 16.20
CA GLY A 696 6.15 20.68 16.79
C GLY A 696 5.88 22.18 16.58
N LYS A 697 6.77 22.94 15.93
CA LYS A 697 6.66 24.39 15.79
C LYS A 697 7.09 24.87 14.41
N GLY A 698 6.67 26.08 14.07
CA GLY A 698 7.09 26.74 12.85
C GLY A 698 6.16 27.89 12.46
N TRP A 699 6.55 28.61 11.43
CA TRP A 699 5.68 29.61 10.83
C TRP A 699 5.91 29.73 9.33
N VAL A 700 4.85 30.08 8.61
CA VAL A 700 4.86 30.44 7.19
C VAL A 700 4.22 31.81 7.02
N GLN A 701 4.77 32.62 6.09
CA GLN A 701 4.31 33.99 5.87
C GLN A 701 4.16 34.27 4.36
N LEU A 702 3.10 34.97 4.03
CA LEU A 702 2.77 35.46 2.71
C LEU A 702 2.84 36.99 2.75
N ASP A 703 3.74 37.61 1.98
CA ASP A 703 3.87 39.06 1.83
C ASP A 703 3.32 39.46 0.46
N PHE A 704 2.23 40.21 0.44
CA PHE A 704 1.57 40.65 -0.80
C PHE A 704 2.24 41.90 -1.36
N PRO A 705 2.36 42.02 -2.71
CA PRO A 705 3.01 43.16 -3.35
C PRO A 705 2.25 44.48 -3.19
N SER A 706 0.97 44.43 -2.88
CA SER A 706 0.07 45.55 -2.57
C SER A 706 -0.97 45.08 -1.56
N PRO A 707 -1.58 46.01 -0.80
CA PRO A 707 -2.67 45.63 0.12
C PRO A 707 -3.80 44.90 -0.59
N VAL A 708 -4.21 43.77 -0.03
CA VAL A 708 -5.27 42.90 -0.57
C VAL A 708 -6.46 42.77 0.38
N GLU A 709 -7.59 42.33 -0.15
CA GLU A 709 -8.73 41.93 0.65
C GLU A 709 -8.85 40.43 0.68
N ILE A 710 -8.91 39.82 1.87
CA ILE A 710 -9.01 38.38 2.08
C ILE A 710 -10.31 38.09 2.84
N ALA A 711 -11.23 37.40 2.20
CA ALA A 711 -12.48 36.96 2.83
C ALA A 711 -12.24 35.71 3.69
N TRP A 712 -11.52 34.74 3.14
CA TRP A 712 -11.22 33.49 3.85
C TRP A 712 -9.92 32.85 3.39
N ILE A 713 -9.36 31.99 4.25
CA ILE A 713 -8.16 31.19 4.00
C ILE A 713 -8.58 29.73 3.98
N ARG A 714 -7.99 28.96 3.08
CA ARG A 714 -8.01 27.51 3.10
C ARG A 714 -6.59 26.98 3.25
N TRP A 715 -6.41 25.95 4.09
CA TRP A 715 -5.13 25.28 4.23
C TRP A 715 -5.31 23.78 4.49
N SER A 716 -4.33 22.98 4.14
CA SER A 716 -4.34 21.53 4.27
C SER A 716 -2.97 20.99 4.69
N ARG A 717 -2.98 19.79 5.29
CA ARG A 717 -1.81 18.99 5.61
C ARG A 717 -1.54 17.93 4.53
N ASP A 718 -2.61 17.34 4.01
CA ASP A 718 -2.64 16.37 2.93
C ASP A 718 -3.97 16.55 2.20
N GLY A 719 -3.99 17.45 1.24
CA GLY A 719 -5.18 17.85 0.51
C GLY A 719 -5.59 16.89 -0.59
N GLU A 720 -5.07 15.67 -0.59
CA GLU A 720 -5.52 14.60 -1.49
C GLU A 720 -6.92 14.09 -1.10
N ASP A 721 -7.60 13.45 -2.03
CA ASP A 721 -8.99 12.97 -1.84
C ASP A 721 -9.13 11.94 -0.73
N ARG A 722 -8.07 11.22 -0.42
CA ARG A 722 -7.94 10.33 0.71
C ARG A 722 -6.62 10.65 1.38
N PRO A 723 -6.62 11.55 2.34
CA PRO A 723 -5.40 11.91 3.04
C PRO A 723 -4.82 10.65 3.71
N VAL A 724 -3.62 10.29 3.29
CA VAL A 724 -2.87 9.18 3.87
C VAL A 724 -2.21 9.61 5.17
N TYR A 725 -1.75 10.86 5.19
CA TYR A 725 -0.98 11.40 6.30
C TYR A 725 -1.85 12.26 7.21
N ARG A 726 -2.04 11.80 8.43
CA ARG A 726 -2.78 12.50 9.50
C ARG A 726 -1.88 12.95 10.65
N ASP A 727 -0.59 12.66 10.55
CA ASP A 727 0.47 13.14 11.44
C ASP A 727 0.89 14.58 11.07
N ARG A 728 1.68 15.24 11.92
CA ARG A 728 2.24 16.58 11.68
C ARG A 728 1.21 17.68 11.40
N LEU A 729 -0.04 17.42 11.76
CA LEU A 729 -1.15 18.34 11.60
C LEU A 729 -1.01 19.47 12.64
N ALA A 730 -1.13 20.72 12.22
CA ALA A 730 -1.09 21.86 13.13
C ALA A 730 -2.31 21.85 14.05
N THR A 731 -2.14 21.43 15.30
CA THR A 731 -3.21 21.33 16.32
C THR A 731 -3.34 22.60 17.16
N ALA A 732 -2.23 23.32 17.34
CA ALA A 732 -2.27 24.67 17.94
C ALA A 732 -1.58 25.66 16.99
N TYR A 733 -2.32 26.66 16.55
CA TYR A 733 -1.84 27.66 15.61
C TYR A 733 -2.61 28.97 15.74
N ARG A 734 -2.05 30.04 15.14
CA ARG A 734 -2.72 31.31 14.93
C ARG A 734 -2.39 31.89 13.56
N TRP A 735 -3.37 32.53 12.96
CA TRP A 735 -3.23 33.36 11.78
C TRP A 735 -3.21 34.82 12.20
N GLU A 736 -2.20 35.53 11.76
CA GLU A 736 -2.00 36.97 12.06
C GLU A 736 -1.82 37.71 10.74
N ALA A 737 -2.36 38.91 10.64
CA ALA A 737 -2.24 39.77 9.48
C ALA A 737 -1.61 41.11 9.87
N LYS A 738 -0.83 41.69 8.95
CA LYS A 738 -0.45 43.09 8.96
C LYS A 738 -1.31 43.86 7.99
N PHE A 739 -1.64 45.07 8.40
CA PHE A 739 -2.32 46.04 7.58
C PHE A 739 -1.32 47.19 7.29
N ASP A 740 -1.69 48.42 7.27
CA ASP A 740 -0.79 49.56 7.09
C ASP A 740 0.14 49.83 8.29
N SER A 741 0.05 49.00 9.35
CA SER A 741 0.84 49.12 10.59
C SER A 741 1.94 48.05 10.64
N VAL A 742 2.99 48.32 11.46
CA VAL A 742 4.10 47.36 11.68
C VAL A 742 3.65 46.19 12.56
N GLU A 743 2.53 46.29 13.25
CA GLU A 743 2.06 45.32 14.24
C GLU A 743 1.24 44.18 13.59
N TRP A 744 1.46 42.96 14.08
CA TRP A 744 0.64 41.81 13.77
C TRP A 744 -0.67 41.83 14.55
N ARG A 745 -1.78 41.62 13.84
CA ARG A 745 -3.11 41.45 14.46
C ARG A 745 -3.60 40.03 14.23
N LEU A 746 -4.10 39.38 15.28
CA LEU A 746 -4.70 38.07 15.22
C LEU A 746 -5.95 38.12 14.31
N VAL A 747 -6.03 37.22 13.31
CA VAL A 747 -7.16 37.12 12.38
C VAL A 747 -7.91 35.80 12.49
N SER A 748 -7.27 34.70 12.90
CA SER A 748 -7.90 33.43 13.26
C SER A 748 -6.97 32.57 14.11
N SER A 749 -7.48 31.56 14.82
CA SER A 749 -6.68 30.63 15.59
C SER A 749 -7.42 29.32 15.89
N HIS A 750 -6.66 28.29 16.29
CA HIS A 750 -7.20 27.03 16.80
C HIS A 750 -8.16 27.19 17.98
N ARG A 751 -8.06 28.27 18.76
CA ARG A 751 -8.88 28.51 19.93
C ARG A 751 -10.37 28.69 19.62
N THR A 752 -10.73 28.83 18.36
CA THR A 752 -12.12 28.90 17.89
C THR A 752 -12.58 27.63 17.22
N ARG A 753 -11.80 26.55 17.33
CA ARG A 753 -12.13 25.26 16.74
C ARG A 753 -12.52 24.23 17.79
N MET A 754 -13.34 23.27 17.37
CA MET A 754 -13.57 22.06 18.14
C MET A 754 -12.25 21.28 18.26
N PRO A 755 -12.04 20.52 19.33
CA PRO A 755 -10.88 19.66 19.48
C PRO A 755 -10.73 18.69 18.31
N LEU A 756 -9.48 18.36 17.95
CA LEU A 756 -9.18 17.42 16.90
C LEU A 756 -9.75 16.03 17.20
N GLN A 757 -10.52 15.49 16.27
CA GLN A 757 -11.07 14.13 16.35
C GLN A 757 -10.20 13.17 15.53
N LEU A 758 -9.29 12.45 16.18
CA LEU A 758 -8.38 11.52 15.49
C LEU A 758 -8.99 10.14 15.24
N ALA A 759 -10.05 9.78 15.87
CA ALA A 759 -10.72 8.52 15.62
C ALA A 759 -12.21 8.69 15.70
N ALA A 760 -12.78 8.88 14.60
CA ALA A 760 -14.16 8.52 14.46
C ALA A 760 -14.25 7.37 13.48
N SER A 761 -15.02 6.37 13.82
CA SER A 761 -15.70 5.54 12.83
C SER A 761 -16.08 6.44 11.64
N GLU A 762 -15.88 5.99 10.43
CA GLU A 762 -15.95 6.72 9.15
C GLU A 762 -17.14 7.67 8.90
N GLY A 763 -18.06 7.86 9.86
CA GLY A 763 -19.28 8.67 9.72
C GLY A 763 -19.30 10.02 10.43
N THR A 764 -18.55 10.23 11.51
CA THR A 764 -18.85 11.35 12.43
C THR A 764 -18.04 12.62 12.21
N ALA A 765 -16.81 12.55 11.70
CA ALA A 765 -16.02 13.76 11.38
C ALA A 765 -16.48 14.44 10.09
N ARG A 766 -17.08 13.69 9.16
CA ARG A 766 -17.56 14.20 7.88
C ARG A 766 -18.92 14.90 7.96
N ASP A 767 -19.70 14.67 9.01
CA ASP A 767 -21.04 15.21 9.19
C ASP A 767 -21.11 16.36 10.21
N TRP A 768 -19.94 16.92 10.58
CA TRP A 768 -19.91 18.01 11.54
C TRP A 768 -20.48 19.32 10.94
N VAL A 769 -21.39 19.94 11.66
CA VAL A 769 -22.06 21.19 11.27
C VAL A 769 -21.76 22.26 12.29
N PRO A 770 -21.37 23.47 11.88
CA PRO A 770 -21.14 24.57 12.79
C PRO A 770 -22.31 24.82 13.78
N PRO A 771 -22.05 24.95 15.09
CA PRO A 771 -23.07 24.92 16.11
C PRO A 771 -24.12 26.04 16.04
N ARG A 772 -23.77 27.20 15.50
CA ARG A 772 -24.71 28.36 15.45
C ARG A 772 -25.60 28.41 14.22
N LEU A 773 -25.55 27.43 13.35
CA LEU A 773 -26.48 27.40 12.23
C LEU A 773 -27.88 27.04 12.72
N ALA A 774 -28.89 27.90 12.42
CA ALA A 774 -30.27 27.57 12.67
C ALA A 774 -30.65 26.25 11.95
N GLU A 775 -31.58 25.48 12.49
CA GLU A 775 -31.95 24.14 12.01
C GLU A 775 -32.26 24.10 10.49
N THR A 776 -32.86 25.16 9.95
CA THR A 776 -33.12 25.35 8.52
C THR A 776 -31.84 25.48 7.69
N PHE A 777 -30.79 26.09 8.22
CA PHE A 777 -29.48 26.22 7.56
C PHE A 777 -28.62 25.01 7.76
N ARG A 778 -28.80 24.23 8.84
CA ARG A 778 -28.05 23.06 9.16
C ARG A 778 -28.24 21.97 8.11
N SER A 779 -29.47 21.68 7.75
CA SER A 779 -29.77 20.71 6.69
C SER A 779 -29.22 21.15 5.32
N GLN A 780 -29.30 22.45 5.02
CA GLN A 780 -28.73 22.99 3.77
C GLN A 780 -27.20 22.93 3.77
N TRP A 781 -26.55 23.25 4.89
CA TRP A 781 -25.11 23.19 5.02
C TRP A 781 -24.58 21.74 4.86
N LEU A 782 -25.24 20.76 5.49
CA LEU A 782 -24.92 19.34 5.29
C LEU A 782 -25.08 18.90 3.84
N THR A 783 -26.15 19.37 3.19
CA THR A 783 -26.41 19.08 1.78
C THR A 783 -25.31 19.67 0.90
N ASP A 784 -24.92 20.91 1.13
CA ASP A 784 -23.89 21.60 0.37
C ASP A 784 -22.51 20.97 0.63
N TRP A 785 -22.23 20.56 1.89
CA TRP A 785 -21.00 19.86 2.23
C TRP A 785 -20.89 18.50 1.52
N ARG A 786 -21.96 17.70 1.51
CA ARG A 786 -22.00 16.42 0.77
C ARG A 786 -21.87 16.63 -0.73
N ARG A 787 -22.51 17.67 -1.29
CA ARG A 787 -22.38 18.03 -2.71
C ARG A 787 -20.97 18.52 -3.04
N TRP A 788 -20.33 19.27 -2.14
CA TRP A 788 -18.95 19.70 -2.29
C TRP A 788 -17.99 18.50 -2.28
N GLN A 789 -18.13 17.57 -1.33
CA GLN A 789 -17.35 16.34 -1.31
C GLN A 789 -17.51 15.54 -2.61
N ALA A 790 -18.75 15.38 -3.09
CA ALA A 790 -19.04 14.68 -4.33
C ALA A 790 -18.48 15.43 -5.56
N ALA A 791 -18.62 16.75 -5.62
CA ALA A 791 -18.09 17.57 -6.71
C ALA A 791 -16.56 17.57 -6.74
N ARG A 792 -15.93 17.65 -5.55
CA ARG A 792 -14.48 17.52 -5.42
C ARG A 792 -13.98 16.14 -5.83
N ALA A 793 -14.66 15.09 -5.39
CA ALA A 793 -14.38 13.73 -5.81
C ALA A 793 -14.45 13.59 -7.34
N ALA A 794 -15.49 14.17 -7.96
CA ALA A 794 -15.67 14.15 -9.42
C ALA A 794 -14.61 15.01 -10.16
N SER A 795 -14.22 16.19 -9.61
CA SER A 795 -13.22 17.07 -10.25
C SER A 795 -11.82 16.46 -10.29
N ARG A 796 -11.51 15.62 -9.33
CA ARG A 796 -10.21 14.93 -9.21
C ARG A 796 -10.21 13.55 -9.85
N GLY A 797 -11.29 13.19 -10.58
CA GLY A 797 -11.45 11.84 -11.10
C GLY A 797 -11.60 10.79 -10.00
N VAL A 798 -12.02 11.21 -8.78
CA VAL A 798 -12.34 10.26 -7.73
C VAL A 798 -13.53 9.42 -8.16
N PRO A 799 -13.36 8.13 -8.16
CA PRO A 799 -14.34 7.20 -8.66
C PRO A 799 -15.67 7.25 -7.89
N THR A 800 -16.77 7.42 -8.60
CA THR A 800 -18.13 7.31 -8.05
C THR A 800 -18.67 5.88 -8.13
N GLY A 801 -17.92 4.93 -8.69
CA GLY A 801 -18.27 3.52 -8.83
C GLY A 801 -17.57 2.62 -7.81
N PRO A 802 -17.85 1.30 -7.86
CA PRO A 802 -17.22 0.33 -6.98
C PRO A 802 -15.70 0.32 -7.18
N MET A 803 -14.95 0.30 -6.09
CA MET A 803 -13.49 0.24 -6.10
C MET A 803 -12.99 -1.20 -6.04
N ALA A 804 -11.87 -1.51 -6.69
CA ALA A 804 -11.15 -2.77 -6.52
C ALA A 804 -9.65 -2.50 -6.28
N TYR A 805 -9.03 -3.31 -5.45
CA TYR A 805 -7.58 -3.36 -5.34
C TYR A 805 -7.03 -4.16 -6.53
N ALA A 806 -6.96 -3.49 -7.68
CA ALA A 806 -6.66 -4.09 -8.99
C ALA A 806 -5.51 -3.36 -9.72
N GLY A 807 -4.70 -2.65 -8.95
CA GLY A 807 -3.60 -1.83 -9.44
C GLY A 807 -4.05 -0.53 -10.11
N ARG A 808 -3.26 0.49 -9.97
CA ARG A 808 -3.35 1.73 -10.75
C ARG A 808 -2.53 1.55 -12.02
N LEU A 809 -3.12 1.87 -13.15
CA LEU A 809 -2.52 1.72 -14.48
C LEU A 809 -2.14 3.12 -14.99
N GLY A 810 -0.87 3.34 -15.20
CA GLY A 810 -0.31 4.64 -15.57
C GLY A 810 0.58 4.58 -16.80
N THR A 811 1.26 5.68 -17.07
CA THR A 811 2.30 5.73 -18.11
C THR A 811 3.45 4.81 -17.71
N PRO A 812 3.85 3.86 -18.58
CA PRO A 812 4.96 2.98 -18.28
C PRO A 812 6.27 3.73 -18.08
N GLU A 813 6.95 3.42 -16.99
CA GLU A 813 8.31 3.93 -16.77
C GLU A 813 9.29 3.32 -17.77
N PRO A 814 10.30 4.08 -18.25
CA PRO A 814 11.39 3.52 -19.03
C PRO A 814 12.12 2.43 -18.24
N VAL A 815 12.36 1.30 -18.87
CA VAL A 815 13.06 0.17 -18.24
C VAL A 815 14.41 -0.02 -18.91
N SER A 816 15.46 -0.08 -18.09
CA SER A 816 16.81 -0.42 -18.50
C SER A 816 17.23 -1.74 -17.86
N ARG A 817 18.10 -2.49 -18.53
CA ARG A 817 18.81 -3.59 -17.90
C ARG A 817 19.70 -3.00 -16.80
N LEU A 818 19.73 -3.62 -15.65
CA LEU A 818 20.50 -3.15 -14.49
C LEU A 818 21.74 -4.02 -14.30
N HIS A 819 22.86 -3.38 -13.98
CA HIS A 819 24.06 -4.11 -13.59
C HIS A 819 23.78 -4.83 -12.26
N ARG A 820 23.86 -6.17 -12.26
CA ARG A 820 23.58 -7.02 -11.07
C ARG A 820 22.28 -6.70 -10.34
N GLY A 821 21.28 -6.21 -11.07
CA GLY A 821 19.96 -5.86 -10.48
C GLY A 821 19.89 -4.54 -9.70
N ASP A 822 20.99 -3.76 -9.67
CA ASP A 822 21.08 -2.49 -8.95
C ASP A 822 20.37 -1.37 -9.72
N PRO A 823 19.27 -0.78 -9.17
CA PRO A 823 18.53 0.31 -9.83
C PRO A 823 19.38 1.57 -10.09
N MET A 824 20.45 1.75 -9.35
CA MET A 824 21.33 2.91 -9.49
C MET A 824 22.38 2.73 -10.59
N GLN A 825 22.46 1.55 -11.20
CA GLN A 825 23.40 1.23 -12.28
C GLN A 825 22.67 0.77 -13.55
N PRO A 826 21.89 1.66 -14.20
CA PRO A 826 21.19 1.34 -15.44
C PRO A 826 22.18 1.15 -16.59
N ARG A 827 21.91 0.15 -17.43
CA ARG A 827 22.58 -0.13 -18.68
C ARG A 827 21.71 0.31 -19.86
N GLU A 828 21.69 -0.45 -20.96
CA GLU A 828 20.85 -0.18 -22.12
C GLU A 828 19.36 -0.27 -21.81
N ALA A 829 18.57 0.50 -22.53
CA ALA A 829 17.11 0.46 -22.46
C ALA A 829 16.57 -0.85 -23.07
N VAL A 830 15.51 -1.39 -22.47
CA VAL A 830 14.88 -2.65 -22.89
C VAL A 830 13.43 -2.45 -23.27
N SER A 831 13.09 -2.80 -24.51
CA SER A 831 11.71 -2.78 -25.02
C SER A 831 10.83 -3.88 -24.40
N PRO A 832 9.51 -3.66 -24.26
CA PRO A 832 8.58 -4.72 -23.89
C PRO A 832 8.61 -5.86 -24.90
N ALA A 833 8.83 -7.10 -24.44
CA ALA A 833 8.88 -8.29 -25.29
C ALA A 833 8.57 -9.55 -24.48
N GLY A 834 8.36 -10.68 -25.18
CA GLY A 834 8.33 -12.03 -24.59
C GLY A 834 9.73 -12.56 -24.30
N ILE A 835 9.79 -13.77 -23.72
CA ILE A 835 11.03 -14.52 -23.55
C ILE A 835 11.44 -15.09 -24.91
N ALA A 836 12.64 -14.77 -25.36
CA ALA A 836 13.09 -15.02 -26.74
C ALA A 836 13.06 -16.51 -27.13
N THR A 837 13.22 -17.41 -26.20
CA THR A 837 13.26 -18.86 -26.39
C THR A 837 11.92 -19.58 -26.26
N ILE A 838 10.85 -18.88 -25.87
CA ILE A 838 9.54 -19.47 -25.59
C ILE A 838 8.50 -18.95 -26.57
N GLY A 839 7.92 -19.87 -27.34
CA GLY A 839 6.83 -19.53 -28.27
C GLY A 839 7.26 -18.59 -29.39
N LYS A 840 6.33 -17.78 -29.88
CA LYS A 840 6.60 -16.83 -30.95
C LYS A 840 7.20 -15.53 -30.41
N ASN A 841 8.34 -15.12 -30.96
CA ASN A 841 9.00 -13.86 -30.61
C ASN A 841 8.13 -12.65 -31.00
N TRP A 842 8.08 -11.70 -30.11
CA TRP A 842 7.45 -10.39 -30.31
C TRP A 842 8.16 -9.31 -29.48
N ALA A 843 8.10 -8.08 -29.93
CA ALA A 843 8.53 -6.91 -29.18
C ALA A 843 7.69 -5.71 -29.58
N LEU A 844 7.54 -4.76 -28.65
CA LEU A 844 6.84 -3.51 -28.88
C LEU A 844 7.82 -2.33 -28.79
N PRO A 845 7.53 -1.19 -29.45
CA PRO A 845 8.26 0.05 -29.27
C PRO A 845 8.27 0.51 -27.79
N PHE A 846 9.30 1.25 -27.38
CA PHE A 846 9.43 1.81 -26.04
C PHE A 846 8.26 2.69 -25.62
N GLU A 847 7.65 3.40 -26.56
CA GLU A 847 6.57 4.36 -26.34
C GLU A 847 5.19 3.69 -26.27
N SER A 848 5.13 2.37 -26.41
CA SER A 848 3.85 1.65 -26.37
C SER A 848 3.13 1.88 -25.05
N ALA A 849 1.80 2.11 -25.12
CA ALA A 849 0.97 2.34 -23.95
C ALA A 849 0.90 1.09 -23.05
N ASP A 850 0.68 1.28 -21.76
CA ASP A 850 0.56 0.21 -20.75
C ASP A 850 -0.43 -0.89 -21.18
N ALA A 851 -1.63 -0.49 -21.59
CA ALA A 851 -2.66 -1.41 -22.06
C ALA A 851 -2.18 -2.32 -23.21
N GLN A 852 -1.46 -1.76 -24.18
CA GLN A 852 -0.92 -2.51 -25.31
C GLN A 852 0.16 -3.52 -24.86
N ARG A 853 1.03 -3.09 -23.95
CA ARG A 853 2.10 -3.95 -23.39
C ARG A 853 1.52 -5.16 -22.66
N ARG A 854 0.57 -4.92 -21.75
CA ARG A 854 -0.07 -6.00 -20.98
C ARG A 854 -0.94 -6.90 -21.86
N THR A 855 -1.68 -6.34 -22.80
CA THR A 855 -2.47 -7.13 -23.75
C THR A 855 -1.60 -8.06 -24.57
N GLN A 856 -0.48 -7.57 -25.09
CA GLN A 856 0.44 -8.39 -25.88
C GLN A 856 1.11 -9.48 -25.04
N LEU A 857 1.51 -9.17 -23.80
CA LEU A 857 2.02 -10.16 -22.85
C LEU A 857 0.97 -11.23 -22.55
N ALA A 858 -0.27 -10.83 -22.26
CA ALA A 858 -1.37 -11.75 -21.97
C ALA A 858 -1.66 -12.69 -23.15
N GLN A 859 -1.70 -12.16 -24.36
CA GLN A 859 -1.91 -12.94 -25.58
C GLN A 859 -0.77 -13.93 -25.83
N TRP A 860 0.48 -13.53 -25.58
CA TRP A 860 1.63 -14.41 -25.74
C TRP A 860 1.63 -15.54 -24.69
N ILE A 861 1.30 -15.25 -23.43
CA ILE A 861 1.18 -16.28 -22.39
C ILE A 861 0.05 -17.25 -22.74
N ALA A 862 -1.12 -16.74 -23.16
CA ALA A 862 -2.30 -17.53 -23.50
C ALA A 862 -2.24 -18.20 -24.87
N SER A 863 -1.17 -17.97 -25.64
CA SER A 863 -1.03 -18.52 -27.00
C SER A 863 -0.92 -20.05 -26.99
N PRO A 864 -1.59 -20.74 -27.91
CA PRO A 864 -1.38 -22.18 -28.11
C PRO A 864 0.05 -22.53 -28.54
N GLU A 865 0.80 -21.57 -29.06
CA GLU A 865 2.22 -21.73 -29.41
C GLU A 865 3.14 -21.64 -28.18
N ASN A 866 2.63 -21.21 -27.02
CA ASN A 866 3.38 -21.21 -25.76
C ASN A 866 3.33 -22.62 -25.15
N PRO A 867 4.46 -23.34 -25.09
CA PRO A 867 4.45 -24.74 -24.65
C PRO A 867 4.24 -24.89 -23.14
N LEU A 868 4.45 -23.86 -22.35
CA LEU A 868 4.47 -23.92 -20.89
C LEU A 868 3.10 -23.76 -20.26
N THR A 869 2.29 -22.83 -20.72
CA THR A 869 1.03 -22.44 -20.06
C THR A 869 0.09 -23.62 -19.84
N ALA A 870 -0.14 -24.44 -20.87
CA ALA A 870 -0.97 -25.63 -20.76
C ALA A 870 -0.34 -26.71 -19.86
N ARG A 871 0.98 -26.94 -19.98
CA ARG A 871 1.70 -27.90 -19.15
C ARG A 871 1.63 -27.55 -17.66
N VAL A 872 1.81 -26.28 -17.32
CA VAL A 872 1.75 -25.80 -15.92
C VAL A 872 0.35 -25.99 -15.33
N LEU A 873 -0.71 -25.64 -16.08
CA LEU A 873 -2.08 -25.85 -15.62
C LEU A 873 -2.36 -27.33 -15.40
N VAL A 874 -2.09 -28.19 -16.41
CA VAL A 874 -2.38 -29.62 -16.32
C VAL A 874 -1.61 -30.27 -15.17
N ASN A 875 -0.36 -29.90 -14.97
CA ASN A 875 0.43 -30.41 -13.85
C ASN A 875 -0.13 -30.00 -12.47
N ARG A 876 -0.66 -28.78 -12.34
CA ARG A 876 -1.32 -28.35 -11.08
C ARG A 876 -2.63 -29.06 -10.86
N LEU A 877 -3.45 -29.24 -11.90
CA LEU A 877 -4.67 -30.05 -11.81
C LEU A 877 -4.31 -31.46 -11.36
N TRP A 878 -3.33 -32.10 -11.99
CA TRP A 878 -2.85 -33.41 -11.61
C TRP A 878 -2.35 -33.47 -10.15
N LEU A 879 -1.54 -32.51 -9.77
CA LEU A 879 -1.02 -32.40 -8.39
C LEU A 879 -2.16 -32.36 -7.35
N HIS A 880 -3.21 -31.57 -7.60
CA HIS A 880 -4.28 -31.41 -6.65
C HIS A 880 -5.20 -32.64 -6.57
N HIS A 881 -5.36 -33.39 -7.68
CA HIS A 881 -6.12 -34.64 -7.68
C HIS A 881 -5.32 -35.81 -7.10
N PHE A 882 -4.03 -35.94 -7.44
CA PHE A 882 -3.23 -37.13 -7.13
C PHE A 882 -2.15 -36.91 -6.06
N GLY A 883 -2.04 -35.71 -5.53
CA GLY A 883 -1.10 -35.37 -4.45
C GLY A 883 0.35 -35.15 -4.91
N ARG A 884 0.71 -35.54 -6.14
CA ARG A 884 2.00 -35.31 -6.77
C ARG A 884 1.80 -34.97 -8.24
N GLY A 885 2.46 -33.92 -8.72
CA GLY A 885 2.44 -33.52 -10.13
C GLY A 885 3.14 -34.53 -11.05
N LEU A 886 2.83 -34.50 -12.34
CA LEU A 886 3.60 -35.19 -13.38
C LEU A 886 5.06 -34.71 -13.35
N VAL A 887 5.25 -33.41 -13.10
CA VAL A 887 6.51 -32.77 -12.72
C VAL A 887 6.44 -32.43 -11.24
N GLY A 888 7.42 -32.84 -10.45
CA GLY A 888 7.40 -32.70 -9.00
C GLY A 888 7.41 -31.25 -8.49
N SER A 889 7.85 -30.29 -9.29
CA SER A 889 7.92 -28.86 -9.00
C SER A 889 6.85 -28.09 -9.79
N PRO A 890 5.67 -27.79 -9.20
CA PRO A 890 4.52 -27.24 -9.95
C PRO A 890 4.69 -25.79 -10.43
N SER A 891 5.70 -25.09 -9.95
CA SER A 891 6.02 -23.70 -10.31
C SER A 891 7.42 -23.54 -10.92
N ASP A 892 8.11 -24.66 -11.19
CA ASP A 892 9.40 -24.69 -11.84
C ASP A 892 9.48 -25.88 -12.82
N PHE A 893 9.47 -25.59 -14.10
CA PHE A 893 9.59 -26.52 -15.23
C PHE A 893 10.95 -26.39 -15.91
N GLY A 894 11.86 -25.64 -15.30
CA GLY A 894 13.21 -25.48 -15.78
C GLY A 894 14.01 -26.77 -15.74
N THR A 895 15.27 -26.70 -16.17
CA THR A 895 16.16 -27.86 -16.28
C THR A 895 16.43 -28.56 -14.95
N GLN A 896 16.17 -27.89 -13.83
CA GLN A 896 16.30 -28.46 -12.49
C GLN A 896 15.03 -29.21 -12.00
N ALA A 897 13.93 -29.09 -12.72
CA ALA A 897 12.65 -29.70 -12.34
C ALA A 897 12.62 -31.24 -12.49
N GLY A 898 13.60 -31.81 -13.15
CA GLY A 898 13.61 -33.23 -13.46
C GLY A 898 12.76 -33.59 -14.67
N VAL A 899 12.68 -34.90 -14.93
CA VAL A 899 11.90 -35.45 -16.04
C VAL A 899 10.49 -35.73 -15.59
N PRO A 900 9.45 -35.41 -16.39
CA PRO A 900 8.09 -35.78 -16.09
C PRO A 900 7.94 -37.30 -15.91
N SER A 901 7.02 -37.73 -15.04
CA SER A 901 6.74 -39.16 -14.85
C SER A 901 6.18 -39.84 -16.13
N HIS A 902 5.50 -39.03 -16.95
CA HIS A 902 4.95 -39.43 -18.27
C HIS A 902 5.31 -38.33 -19.26
N PRO A 903 6.48 -38.44 -19.90
CA PRO A 903 7.03 -37.38 -20.75
C PRO A 903 6.30 -37.23 -22.10
N GLU A 904 5.55 -38.25 -22.53
CA GLU A 904 4.69 -38.22 -23.71
C GLU A 904 3.47 -37.35 -23.53
#